data_572d3ece05cb51a373a4a2b4fafb02bc
#
_entry.id   572d3ece05cb51a373a4a2b4fafb02bc
#
_cell.length_a   1.000
_cell.length_b   1.000
_cell.length_c   1.000
_cell.angle_alpha   90.00
_cell.angle_beta   90.00
_cell.angle_gamma   90.00
#
_symmetry.space_group_name_H-M   'P 1'
#
loop_
_entity.id
_entity.type
_entity.pdbx_description
1 polymer ?
#
loop_
_entity_poly.entity_id
_entity_poly.type
_entity_poly.pdbx_seq_one_letter_code
_entity_poly.pdbx_strand_id
1 'polypeptide(L)'
;MKRITTARVREYALLPVTAGRAVALATVPTMMFCLSPLSRALADDYFDPAALEFADPQQQTSDLHYFAKPGGQQPGTYPVTVVVNDQELDQADITFVDDGGQLRPVLTPGQLAEYGVNVSAFPAFQALHEGETFTRIEKFIPDASSRFSFANQRLTLSIPQAAMNVQSRGYVDPSRWDDGVPAAFVDHYFSGAQIKNADEGESSRSNYLNLRSGLNLGAWRLRNISSMQYDQQRRHWDTQSTWLQRDVRSLKSLLRIGDTYTTGDVFDSIQFRGVQLMSDDEMLPDSQRGFAPTIRGVAHSNAKVTVSQHGYVIYETFVSPGAFAISDLYPTSQSGDLEVKVTESNGAVRTFTQPYSAVPYMLREGRGKFSLSVGRYHSGGESVRSPEFLQGTLFYGLTAGFTLYGGTQLARDYQAWALGLGRGFGEFGSLGGDVTQAVTRTPSGKRYTGHSLRAQYQKNFVSSGTAFSLASYRYSSSGYYDFAEASALESAQGQVDNRRRREELSVSQSLGGLGSLAVSAWSQEYWHRQSRDETVHLGFYSAWKGISWGVGYYYTRASGQQKNDRSWSFNINIPLGGPLSDSAVSYNTTSDSNGYTSQQMSLYGAVPTRPNLFYSVQQGYGNQGRGSNSSASLDYHGGFGNAQIGYRHDAASNQLTWGGAGSVVAHPHGVTFGQTVGESFAIVRAPGAAGVAVQNGNNVHTDWRGYAVVPSLTAYRKNVITLDTESMADDTDVDQQGQTVIPGGGAVVMANYQTHIGNRVLFTLRNAQGPLPFGASARLVEEEESGNPPGGMVADGGQVYLSGVPQEGTLAVSWIVNNQSQSCTLHFHLPDNPQQSLNTVKTVSGLCQTR
;
A
#
# COMPACT_ATOMS: atom_id res chain seq x y z
N MET A 1 18.06 57.08 -7.01
CA MET A 1 17.02 58.07 -6.72
C MET A 1 15.75 57.34 -6.27
N LYS A 2 15.20 57.80 -5.14
CA LYS A 2 13.93 57.45 -4.43
C LYS A 2 13.86 56.02 -3.87
N ARG A 3 14.20 55.72 -2.65
CA ARG A 3 13.49 55.81 -1.33
C ARG A 3 12.18 55.05 -1.35
N ILE A 4 12.01 53.93 -0.71
CA ILE A 4 12.01 53.43 0.66
C ILE A 4 10.68 53.50 1.36
N THR A 5 10.33 52.49 2.07
CA THR A 5 9.98 52.68 3.49
C THR A 5 10.00 51.28 4.21
N THR A 6 10.73 51.28 5.31
CA THR A 6 10.86 50.22 6.32
C THR A 6 9.66 50.20 7.26
N ALA A 7 9.19 48.99 7.60
CA ALA A 7 8.31 48.76 8.75
C ALA A 7 9.04 47.89 9.78
N ARG A 8 9.14 48.40 10.99
CA ARG A 8 9.74 47.79 12.18
C ARG A 8 8.89 46.69 12.74
N VAL A 9 9.51 45.54 13.03
CA VAL A 9 8.98 44.52 13.93
C VAL A 9 9.59 44.77 15.32
N ARG A 10 8.73 44.79 16.35
CA ARG A 10 9.09 44.90 17.75
C ARG A 10 9.51 43.52 18.29
N GLU A 11 10.71 43.46 18.84
CA GLU A 11 11.20 42.46 19.76
C GLU A 11 10.52 42.58 21.12
N TYR A 12 10.13 41.48 21.72
CA TYR A 12 9.85 41.35 23.14
C TYR A 12 10.93 40.51 23.80
N ALA A 13 11.64 41.15 24.72
CA ALA A 13 12.69 40.55 25.53
C ALA A 13 12.11 39.72 26.68
N LEU A 14 12.73 38.58 26.94
CA LEU A 14 12.56 37.75 28.13
C LEU A 14 13.40 38.31 29.28
N LEU A 15 12.83 38.42 30.48
CA LEU A 15 13.56 38.58 31.73
C LEU A 15 13.23 37.47 32.73
N PRO A 16 14.18 37.04 33.56
CA PRO A 16 14.05 35.86 34.43
C PRO A 16 13.44 36.21 35.80
N VAL A 17 12.69 35.26 36.35
CA VAL A 17 12.18 35.38 37.72
C VAL A 17 12.98 34.49 38.67
N THR A 18 13.60 35.12 39.65
CA THR A 18 14.24 34.49 40.81
C THR A 18 13.27 34.25 41.96
N ALA A 19 13.51 33.20 42.69
CA ALA A 19 12.75 32.73 43.84
C ALA A 19 12.84 33.67 45.06
N GLY A 20 11.73 33.77 45.83
CA GLY A 20 11.71 34.39 47.17
C GLY A 20 10.48 33.90 47.96
N ARG A 21 10.74 33.17 49.04
CA ARG A 21 9.77 32.74 50.06
C ARG A 21 9.29 33.97 50.90
N ALA A 22 7.99 34.02 51.16
CA ALA A 22 7.50 34.58 52.43
C ALA A 22 6.08 34.08 52.73
N VAL A 23 5.90 33.58 53.93
CA VAL A 23 4.67 33.13 54.58
C VAL A 23 3.94 34.35 55.12
N ALA A 24 2.63 34.50 54.89
CA ALA A 24 1.74 35.35 55.71
C ALA A 24 0.32 34.74 55.73
N LEU A 25 -0.08 34.31 56.91
CA LEU A 25 -1.47 33.98 57.26
C LEU A 25 -2.32 35.25 57.22
N ALA A 26 -3.46 35.20 56.55
CA ALA A 26 -4.57 36.10 56.79
C ALA A 26 -5.90 35.36 56.60
N THR A 27 -6.64 35.30 57.65
CA THR A 27 -8.00 34.79 57.79
C THR A 27 -8.99 35.71 57.09
N VAL A 28 -9.86 35.12 56.24
CA VAL A 28 -11.01 35.81 55.64
C VAL A 28 -12.25 34.88 55.76
N PRO A 29 -13.40 35.40 56.10
CA PRO A 29 -14.55 34.63 56.56
C PRO A 29 -15.33 33.95 55.43
N THR A 30 -15.81 32.78 55.77
CA THR A 30 -16.64 31.91 54.95
C THR A 30 -17.96 32.59 54.59
N MET A 31 -18.12 33.04 53.38
CA MET A 31 -19.41 33.40 52.80
C MET A 31 -19.93 32.21 52.01
N MET A 32 -20.85 31.47 52.65
CA MET A 32 -21.53 30.30 52.11
C MET A 32 -22.51 30.76 51.03
N PHE A 33 -22.07 30.77 49.75
CA PHE A 33 -22.98 30.88 48.60
C PHE A 33 -23.59 29.51 48.35
N CYS A 34 -24.88 29.36 48.59
CA CYS A 34 -25.70 28.29 48.08
C CYS A 34 -25.68 28.32 46.54
N LEU A 35 -24.79 27.60 45.90
CA LEU A 35 -24.89 27.22 44.51
C LEU A 35 -25.98 26.14 44.43
N SER A 36 -27.23 26.54 44.24
CA SER A 36 -28.21 25.67 43.63
C SER A 36 -27.69 25.20 42.30
N PRO A 37 -27.75 23.91 41.97
CA PRO A 37 -27.53 23.46 40.62
C PRO A 37 -28.61 24.09 39.75
N LEU A 38 -28.26 25.15 39.00
CA LEU A 38 -29.03 25.53 37.83
C LEU A 38 -28.97 24.33 36.89
N SER A 39 -29.94 23.46 37.02
CA SER A 39 -30.36 22.60 35.92
C SER A 39 -30.60 23.55 34.76
N ARG A 40 -29.65 23.63 33.83
CA ARG A 40 -29.96 24.13 32.50
C ARG A 40 -31.02 23.18 31.99
N ALA A 41 -32.27 23.52 32.13
CA ALA A 41 -33.30 23.05 31.24
C ALA A 41 -32.82 23.51 29.86
N LEU A 42 -32.22 22.61 29.11
CA LEU A 42 -32.09 22.71 27.67
C LEU A 42 -33.55 22.71 27.24
N ALA A 43 -34.13 23.89 27.00
CA ALA A 43 -35.34 23.96 26.23
C ALA A 43 -35.04 23.24 24.93
N ASP A 44 -35.69 22.14 24.66
CA ASP A 44 -35.66 21.52 23.35
C ASP A 44 -36.20 22.58 22.40
N ASP A 45 -35.31 23.05 21.49
CA ASP A 45 -35.72 23.97 20.46
C ASP A 45 -36.82 23.27 19.65
N TYR A 46 -38.00 23.82 19.70
CA TYR A 46 -39.16 23.33 18.96
C TYR A 46 -39.35 24.25 17.74
N PHE A 47 -39.28 23.65 16.59
CA PHE A 47 -39.62 24.31 15.32
C PHE A 47 -41.11 24.13 15.05
N ASP A 48 -41.86 25.24 15.05
CA ASP A 48 -43.25 25.22 14.66
C ASP A 48 -43.37 25.20 13.11
N PRO A 49 -43.86 24.10 12.53
CA PRO A 49 -44.09 24.05 11.08
C PRO A 49 -44.99 25.14 10.56
N ALA A 50 -45.92 25.67 11.40
CA ALA A 50 -46.83 26.77 11.03
C ALA A 50 -46.11 28.13 10.93
N ALA A 51 -44.87 28.24 11.42
CA ALA A 51 -44.07 29.45 11.33
C ALA A 51 -43.27 29.55 10.00
N LEU A 52 -43.40 28.57 9.10
CA LEU A 52 -42.77 28.63 7.78
C LEU A 52 -43.44 29.69 6.91
N GLU A 53 -42.70 30.65 6.46
CA GLU A 53 -43.11 31.60 5.43
C GLU A 53 -42.71 31.05 4.05
N PHE A 54 -43.72 30.84 3.20
CA PHE A 54 -43.52 30.39 1.83
C PHE A 54 -43.66 31.56 0.86
N ALA A 55 -42.92 31.52 -0.24
CA ALA A 55 -43.05 32.46 -1.34
C ALA A 55 -44.46 32.47 -1.95
N ASP A 56 -45.14 31.33 -1.94
CA ASP A 56 -46.57 31.21 -2.29
C ASP A 56 -47.38 30.90 -1.03
N PRO A 57 -48.23 31.84 -0.54
CA PRO A 57 -49.04 31.62 0.67
C PRO A 57 -50.03 30.49 0.60
N GLN A 58 -50.27 29.92 -0.59
CA GLN A 58 -51.19 28.77 -0.80
C GLN A 58 -50.46 27.42 -0.73
N GLN A 59 -49.13 27.41 -0.59
CA GLN A 59 -48.38 26.17 -0.51
C GLN A 59 -48.68 25.46 0.82
N GLN A 60 -49.14 24.22 0.73
CA GLN A 60 -49.33 23.35 1.88
C GLN A 60 -48.03 22.71 2.31
N THR A 61 -47.96 22.28 3.55
CA THR A 61 -46.83 21.46 4.08
C THR A 61 -47.28 20.01 4.14
N SER A 62 -46.39 19.08 3.81
CA SER A 62 -46.52 17.70 4.22
C SER A 62 -46.48 17.64 5.77
N ASP A 63 -46.83 16.49 6.36
CA ASP A 63 -46.67 16.30 7.81
C ASP A 63 -45.20 16.45 8.20
N LEU A 64 -44.88 17.60 8.83
CA LEU A 64 -43.53 17.98 9.21
C LEU A 64 -43.26 17.70 10.70
N HIS A 65 -44.10 16.94 11.39
CA HIS A 65 -43.93 16.69 12.83
C HIS A 65 -42.56 16.06 13.17
N TYR A 66 -42.00 15.28 12.24
CA TYR A 66 -40.64 14.71 12.40
C TYR A 66 -39.54 15.78 12.45
N PHE A 67 -39.77 16.91 11.79
CA PHE A 67 -38.78 18.01 11.70
C PHE A 67 -38.99 19.07 12.81
N ALA A 68 -40.02 18.92 13.62
CA ALA A 68 -40.33 19.90 14.67
C ALA A 68 -39.28 19.93 15.81
N LYS A 69 -38.43 18.96 15.90
CA LYS A 69 -37.35 18.90 16.88
C LYS A 69 -35.99 18.94 16.18
N PRO A 70 -34.95 19.53 16.81
CA PRO A 70 -33.62 19.55 16.26
C PRO A 70 -33.12 18.12 15.92
N GLY A 71 -32.67 17.92 14.70
CA GLY A 71 -32.22 16.61 14.20
C GLY A 71 -33.31 15.62 13.89
N GLY A 72 -34.57 16.03 13.92
CA GLY A 72 -35.70 15.23 13.50
C GLY A 72 -35.65 14.90 12.01
N GLN A 73 -35.94 13.66 11.64
CA GLN A 73 -35.96 13.16 10.26
C GLN A 73 -36.99 12.05 10.14
N GLN A 74 -37.42 11.75 8.91
CA GLN A 74 -38.32 10.63 8.64
C GLN A 74 -37.63 9.29 8.93
N PRO A 75 -38.33 8.27 9.44
CA PRO A 75 -37.83 6.92 9.50
C PRO A 75 -37.46 6.42 8.10
N GLY A 76 -36.35 5.66 8.00
CA GLY A 76 -35.86 5.15 6.72
C GLY A 76 -34.45 4.56 6.84
N THR A 77 -33.94 4.08 5.73
CA THR A 77 -32.54 3.58 5.65
C THR A 77 -31.67 4.69 5.11
N TYR A 78 -30.60 4.98 5.83
CA TYR A 78 -29.66 6.05 5.51
C TYR A 78 -28.23 5.51 5.45
N PRO A 79 -27.44 5.92 4.46
CA PRO A 79 -26.01 5.66 4.46
C PRO A 79 -25.36 6.51 5.54
N VAL A 80 -24.71 5.87 6.51
CA VAL A 80 -24.11 6.56 7.66
C VAL A 80 -22.68 6.11 7.92
N THR A 81 -21.87 7.04 8.36
CA THR A 81 -20.58 6.73 8.96
C THR A 81 -20.82 6.29 10.40
N VAL A 82 -20.49 5.04 10.70
CA VAL A 82 -20.60 4.47 12.06
C VAL A 82 -19.37 4.80 12.88
N VAL A 83 -19.57 5.44 14.02
CA VAL A 83 -18.51 5.85 14.95
C VAL A 83 -18.77 5.20 16.30
N VAL A 84 -17.78 4.48 16.83
CA VAL A 84 -17.83 3.86 18.15
C VAL A 84 -16.73 4.42 19.02
N ASN A 85 -17.09 5.01 20.16
CA ASN A 85 -16.15 5.63 21.10
C ASN A 85 -15.15 6.55 20.41
N ASP A 86 -15.65 7.50 19.58
CA ASP A 86 -14.89 8.47 18.78
C ASP A 86 -14.00 7.88 17.68
N GLN A 87 -14.04 6.57 17.48
CA GLN A 87 -13.35 5.90 16.37
C GLN A 87 -14.33 5.64 15.21
N GLU A 88 -14.01 6.18 14.04
CA GLU A 88 -14.73 5.89 12.81
C GLU A 88 -14.41 4.45 12.36
N LEU A 89 -15.44 3.62 12.28
CA LEU A 89 -15.29 2.19 12.01
C LEU A 89 -15.71 1.80 10.61
N ASP A 90 -16.86 2.32 10.13
CA ASP A 90 -17.45 1.84 8.88
C ASP A 90 -18.38 2.86 8.24
N GLN A 91 -18.70 2.66 6.96
CA GLN A 91 -19.84 3.26 6.28
C GLN A 91 -20.84 2.15 5.99
N ALA A 92 -22.07 2.30 6.44
CA ALA A 92 -23.10 1.28 6.32
C ALA A 92 -24.49 1.91 6.14
N ASP A 93 -25.35 1.22 5.40
CA ASP A 93 -26.74 1.56 5.31
C ASP A 93 -27.46 1.05 6.56
N ILE A 94 -27.90 1.97 7.41
CA ILE A 94 -28.59 1.66 8.67
C ILE A 94 -30.03 2.11 8.58
N THR A 95 -30.95 1.23 8.93
CA THR A 95 -32.36 1.56 9.05
C THR A 95 -32.60 2.22 10.39
N PHE A 96 -33.36 3.34 10.36
CA PHE A 96 -33.79 4.07 11.55
C PHE A 96 -35.28 4.04 11.66
N VAL A 97 -35.77 3.82 12.87
CA VAL A 97 -37.18 3.83 13.21
C VAL A 97 -37.50 4.92 14.25
N ASP A 98 -38.70 5.45 14.20
CA ASP A 98 -39.13 6.40 15.21
C ASP A 98 -39.47 5.68 16.53
N ASP A 99 -38.83 6.10 17.60
CA ASP A 99 -39.06 5.62 18.95
C ASP A 99 -39.28 6.80 19.90
N GLY A 100 -40.53 7.27 19.95
CA GLY A 100 -40.92 8.40 20.78
C GLY A 100 -40.42 9.76 20.28
N GLY A 101 -40.35 9.97 18.98
CA GLY A 101 -39.91 11.21 18.34
C GLY A 101 -38.39 11.33 18.21
N GLN A 102 -37.66 10.23 18.39
CA GLN A 102 -36.22 10.13 18.11
C GLN A 102 -35.96 8.97 17.18
N LEU A 103 -35.17 9.20 16.16
CA LEU A 103 -34.72 8.12 15.29
C LEU A 103 -33.70 7.22 16.01
N ARG A 104 -34.05 5.95 16.10
CA ARG A 104 -33.21 4.90 16.69
C ARG A 104 -32.70 3.96 15.61
N PRO A 105 -31.42 3.60 15.62
CA PRO A 105 -30.86 2.64 14.68
C PRO A 105 -31.42 1.24 14.96
N VAL A 106 -31.74 0.52 13.92
CA VAL A 106 -32.06 -0.91 13.95
C VAL A 106 -30.76 -1.68 13.77
N LEU A 107 -30.30 -2.32 14.82
CA LEU A 107 -29.00 -3.03 14.85
C LEU A 107 -29.21 -4.51 15.17
N THR A 108 -28.24 -5.35 14.78
CA THR A 108 -28.15 -6.76 15.15
C THR A 108 -27.00 -6.99 16.13
N PRO A 109 -27.02 -8.07 16.94
CA PRO A 109 -25.87 -8.47 17.75
C PRO A 109 -24.60 -8.70 16.91
N GLY A 110 -24.76 -9.24 15.69
CA GLY A 110 -23.67 -9.44 14.73
C GLY A 110 -22.98 -8.15 14.35
N GLN A 111 -23.72 -7.08 14.00
CA GLN A 111 -23.17 -5.76 13.72
C GLN A 111 -22.41 -5.18 14.92
N LEU A 112 -22.95 -5.32 16.14
CA LEU A 112 -22.23 -4.86 17.33
C LEU A 112 -20.92 -5.64 17.55
N ALA A 113 -20.92 -6.95 17.31
CA ALA A 113 -19.70 -7.76 17.39
C ALA A 113 -18.65 -7.31 16.35
N GLU A 114 -19.08 -6.99 15.12
CA GLU A 114 -18.23 -6.40 14.06
C GLU A 114 -17.66 -5.03 14.47
N TYR A 115 -18.43 -4.25 15.22
CA TYR A 115 -17.98 -2.97 15.79
C TYR A 115 -17.10 -3.13 17.03
N GLY A 116 -16.74 -4.36 17.39
CA GLY A 116 -15.81 -4.66 18.47
C GLY A 116 -16.45 -4.79 19.85
N VAL A 117 -17.77 -4.90 19.93
CA VAL A 117 -18.46 -5.12 21.19
C VAL A 117 -18.39 -6.58 21.61
N ASN A 118 -18.12 -6.85 22.87
CA ASN A 118 -18.12 -8.20 23.43
C ASN A 118 -19.57 -8.64 23.75
N VAL A 119 -20.33 -8.93 22.69
CA VAL A 119 -21.75 -9.34 22.83
C VAL A 119 -21.91 -10.62 23.66
N SER A 120 -20.90 -11.52 23.66
CA SER A 120 -20.94 -12.76 24.44
C SER A 120 -20.85 -12.56 25.95
N ALA A 121 -20.36 -11.41 26.41
CA ALA A 121 -20.30 -11.06 27.83
C ALA A 121 -21.66 -10.66 28.41
N PHE A 122 -22.66 -10.40 27.58
CA PHE A 122 -23.98 -9.94 28.02
C PHE A 122 -25.06 -10.99 27.74
N PRO A 123 -25.62 -11.62 28.80
CA PRO A 123 -26.65 -12.66 28.65
C PRO A 123 -27.91 -12.20 27.87
N ALA A 124 -28.19 -10.90 27.90
CA ALA A 124 -29.32 -10.35 27.16
C ALA A 124 -29.23 -10.53 25.63
N PHE A 125 -28.03 -10.52 25.06
CA PHE A 125 -27.84 -10.82 23.64
C PHE A 125 -27.94 -12.31 23.31
N GLN A 126 -27.62 -13.20 24.29
CA GLN A 126 -27.74 -14.64 24.11
C GLN A 126 -29.20 -15.11 24.02
N ALA A 127 -30.13 -14.30 24.49
CA ALA A 127 -31.56 -14.55 24.36
C ALA A 127 -32.14 -14.21 22.98
N LEU A 128 -31.42 -13.46 22.16
CA LEU A 128 -31.81 -13.09 20.81
C LEU A 128 -31.46 -14.21 19.81
N HIS A 129 -32.31 -14.46 18.84
CA HIS A 129 -32.06 -15.38 17.74
C HIS A 129 -31.11 -14.72 16.74
N GLU A 130 -30.38 -15.54 15.99
CA GLU A 130 -29.48 -15.05 14.94
C GLU A 130 -30.28 -14.25 13.90
N GLY A 131 -29.89 -12.96 13.69
CA GLY A 131 -30.60 -12.03 12.81
C GLY A 131 -31.68 -11.19 13.47
N GLU A 132 -32.02 -11.41 14.76
CA GLU A 132 -32.96 -10.57 15.47
C GLU A 132 -32.42 -9.17 15.71
N THR A 133 -33.26 -8.14 15.50
CA THR A 133 -32.86 -6.74 15.57
C THR A 133 -33.33 -6.08 16.85
N PHE A 134 -32.66 -5.05 17.29
CA PHE A 134 -33.01 -4.21 18.41
C PHE A 134 -32.76 -2.72 18.07
N THR A 135 -33.40 -1.82 18.80
CA THR A 135 -33.31 -0.37 18.59
C THR A 135 -32.66 0.36 19.77
N ARG A 136 -32.72 -0.21 20.96
CA ARG A 136 -32.23 0.40 22.21
C ARG A 136 -31.04 -0.38 22.78
N ILE A 137 -29.84 0.11 22.50
CA ILE A 137 -28.60 -0.53 22.94
C ILE A 137 -28.44 -0.52 24.48
N GLU A 138 -28.99 0.52 25.13
CA GLU A 138 -28.94 0.69 26.58
C GLU A 138 -29.69 -0.40 27.35
N LYS A 139 -30.59 -1.15 26.71
CA LYS A 139 -31.29 -2.28 27.32
C LYS A 139 -30.40 -3.51 27.42
N PHE A 140 -29.38 -3.61 26.59
CA PHE A 140 -28.50 -4.75 26.49
C PHE A 140 -27.14 -4.48 27.16
N ILE A 141 -26.63 -3.25 27.02
CA ILE A 141 -25.36 -2.81 27.59
C ILE A 141 -25.64 -1.59 28.47
N PRO A 142 -25.52 -1.70 29.80
CA PRO A 142 -25.67 -0.56 30.67
C PRO A 142 -24.70 0.57 30.32
N ASP A 143 -25.16 1.81 30.41
CA ASP A 143 -24.40 3.04 30.11
C ASP A 143 -23.98 3.19 28.62
N ALA A 144 -24.46 2.32 27.72
CA ALA A 144 -24.29 2.51 26.29
C ALA A 144 -25.35 3.50 25.77
N SER A 145 -25.01 4.20 24.70
CA SER A 145 -25.94 5.11 24.01
C SER A 145 -25.69 5.15 22.50
N SER A 146 -26.74 5.51 21.76
CA SER A 146 -26.68 5.75 20.31
C SER A 146 -27.16 7.15 19.98
N ARG A 147 -26.49 7.85 19.06
CA ARG A 147 -26.88 9.15 18.55
C ARG A 147 -26.74 9.19 17.04
N PHE A 148 -27.79 9.55 16.35
CA PHE A 148 -27.77 9.81 14.92
C PHE A 148 -27.71 11.31 14.64
N SER A 149 -26.79 11.72 13.76
CA SER A 149 -26.70 13.07 13.20
C SER A 149 -26.99 13.02 11.71
N PHE A 150 -28.16 13.39 11.30
CA PHE A 150 -28.55 13.38 9.91
C PHE A 150 -27.70 14.35 9.07
N ALA A 151 -27.45 15.56 9.57
CA ALA A 151 -26.68 16.58 8.86
C ALA A 151 -25.26 16.10 8.48
N ASN A 152 -24.67 15.22 9.28
CA ASN A 152 -23.35 14.67 9.07
C ASN A 152 -23.39 13.22 8.58
N GLN A 153 -24.58 12.63 8.36
CA GLN A 153 -24.76 11.23 8.03
C GLN A 153 -23.91 10.32 8.96
N ARG A 154 -24.04 10.54 10.29
CA ARG A 154 -23.17 9.92 11.29
C ARG A 154 -23.96 9.25 12.40
N LEU A 155 -23.75 7.96 12.60
CA LEU A 155 -24.23 7.20 13.76
C LEU A 155 -23.10 7.06 14.77
N THR A 156 -23.25 7.69 15.94
CA THR A 156 -22.29 7.58 17.04
C THR A 156 -22.84 6.62 18.10
N LEU A 157 -22.06 5.57 18.39
CA LEU A 157 -22.31 4.61 19.47
C LEU A 157 -21.29 4.88 20.58
N SER A 158 -21.76 5.20 21.78
CA SER A 158 -20.94 5.28 22.98
C SER A 158 -21.11 4.01 23.78
N ILE A 159 -20.04 3.23 23.94
CA ILE A 159 -20.07 1.91 24.58
C ILE A 159 -18.99 1.87 25.66
N PRO A 160 -19.33 1.44 26.91
CA PRO A 160 -18.35 1.32 27.97
C PRO A 160 -17.18 0.43 27.58
N GLN A 161 -15.97 0.83 27.93
CA GLN A 161 -14.76 0.07 27.58
C GLN A 161 -14.76 -1.38 28.09
N ALA A 162 -15.40 -1.64 29.22
CA ALA A 162 -15.59 -2.99 29.78
C ALA A 162 -16.45 -3.89 28.89
N ALA A 163 -17.29 -3.29 28.02
CA ALA A 163 -18.13 -3.98 27.04
C ALA A 163 -17.45 -4.12 25.65
N MET A 164 -16.25 -3.59 25.49
CA MET A 164 -15.51 -3.68 24.23
C MET A 164 -14.50 -4.84 24.28
N ASN A 165 -14.35 -5.52 23.14
CA ASN A 165 -13.22 -6.43 22.97
C ASN A 165 -11.92 -5.60 22.91
N VAL A 166 -10.89 -6.02 23.61
CA VAL A 166 -9.56 -5.43 23.49
C VAL A 166 -8.99 -5.83 22.13
N GLN A 167 -9.23 -5.00 21.13
CA GLN A 167 -8.73 -5.23 19.79
C GLN A 167 -7.46 -4.38 19.55
N SER A 168 -6.48 -5.00 18.92
CA SER A 168 -5.27 -4.29 18.50
C SER A 168 -5.59 -3.31 17.37
N ARG A 169 -4.92 -2.15 17.33
CA ARG A 169 -5.10 -1.18 16.24
C ARG A 169 -4.89 -1.82 14.87
N GLY A 170 -5.80 -1.55 13.93
CA GLY A 170 -5.79 -2.12 12.58
C GLY A 170 -6.31 -3.56 12.50
N TYR A 171 -6.92 -4.08 13.57
CA TYR A 171 -7.62 -5.37 13.50
C TYR A 171 -8.87 -5.24 12.62
N VAL A 172 -9.01 -6.18 11.70
CA VAL A 172 -10.23 -6.39 10.91
C VAL A 172 -10.62 -7.85 11.08
N ASP A 173 -11.89 -8.08 11.39
CA ASP A 173 -12.39 -9.44 11.55
C ASP A 173 -12.20 -10.24 10.26
N PRO A 174 -11.70 -11.49 10.33
CA PRO A 174 -11.50 -12.34 9.15
C PRO A 174 -12.76 -12.63 8.33
N SER A 175 -13.96 -12.52 8.92
CA SER A 175 -15.23 -12.67 8.21
C SER A 175 -15.46 -11.57 7.17
N ARG A 176 -14.87 -10.40 7.39
CA ARG A 176 -14.96 -9.24 6.50
C ARG A 176 -13.92 -9.24 5.37
N TRP A 177 -12.98 -10.17 5.38
CA TRP A 177 -11.97 -10.26 4.32
C TRP A 177 -12.61 -10.77 3.03
N ASP A 178 -12.56 -9.93 2.01
CA ASP A 178 -13.15 -10.21 0.71
C ASP A 178 -12.20 -11.07 -0.15
N ASP A 179 -12.67 -12.23 -0.58
CA ASP A 179 -11.93 -13.07 -1.51
C ASP A 179 -11.89 -12.50 -2.93
N GLY A 180 -12.69 -11.47 -3.20
CA GLY A 180 -12.73 -10.74 -4.44
C GLY A 180 -13.56 -11.42 -5.53
N VAL A 181 -13.52 -10.80 -6.71
CA VAL A 181 -14.22 -11.29 -7.90
C VAL A 181 -13.33 -12.25 -8.70
N PRO A 182 -13.93 -13.17 -9.49
CA PRO A 182 -13.17 -13.92 -10.48
C PRO A 182 -12.46 -12.98 -11.43
N ALA A 183 -11.14 -13.11 -11.54
CA ALA A 183 -10.34 -12.23 -12.39
C ALA A 183 -9.09 -12.94 -12.92
N ALA A 184 -8.69 -12.57 -14.12
CA ALA A 184 -7.39 -12.93 -14.68
C ALA A 184 -6.61 -11.67 -15.01
N PHE A 185 -5.34 -11.65 -14.71
CA PHE A 185 -4.51 -10.49 -15.02
C PHE A 185 -3.13 -10.88 -15.53
N VAL A 186 -2.54 -9.96 -16.27
CA VAL A 186 -1.16 -10.05 -16.74
C VAL A 186 -0.52 -8.68 -16.56
N ASP A 187 0.44 -8.60 -15.67
CA ASP A 187 1.39 -7.51 -15.62
C ASP A 187 2.50 -7.78 -16.63
N HIS A 188 2.88 -6.78 -17.35
CA HIS A 188 4.00 -6.81 -18.26
C HIS A 188 4.98 -5.70 -17.95
N TYR A 189 6.25 -6.06 -17.95
CA TYR A 189 7.36 -5.12 -17.97
C TYR A 189 8.23 -5.46 -19.18
N PHE A 190 8.35 -4.54 -20.09
CA PHE A 190 9.12 -4.67 -21.29
C PHE A 190 10.25 -3.64 -21.31
N SER A 191 11.46 -4.07 -21.63
CA SER A 191 12.59 -3.18 -21.89
C SER A 191 13.38 -3.66 -23.11
N GLY A 192 13.90 -2.73 -23.86
CA GLY A 192 14.73 -3.03 -25.03
C GLY A 192 15.85 -2.03 -25.19
N ALA A 193 16.91 -2.48 -25.83
CA ALA A 193 18.03 -1.63 -26.20
C ALA A 193 18.56 -2.03 -27.58
N GLN A 194 18.92 -1.04 -28.38
CA GLN A 194 19.70 -1.19 -29.56
C GLN A 194 21.02 -0.44 -29.38
N ILE A 195 22.11 -1.17 -29.40
CA ILE A 195 23.46 -0.65 -29.22
C ILE A 195 24.18 -0.74 -30.54
N LYS A 196 24.78 0.37 -30.97
CA LYS A 196 25.66 0.44 -32.14
C LYS A 196 27.06 0.81 -31.67
N ASN A 197 28.00 -0.12 -31.78
CA ASN A 197 29.39 0.11 -31.42
C ASN A 197 30.05 1.04 -32.44
N ALA A 198 30.89 1.99 -31.94
CA ALA A 198 31.54 2.98 -32.78
C ALA A 198 32.60 2.37 -33.67
N ASP A 199 33.37 1.39 -33.15
CA ASP A 199 34.56 0.84 -33.83
C ASP A 199 34.22 -0.28 -34.84
N GLU A 200 33.19 -1.08 -34.61
CA GLU A 200 32.89 -2.26 -35.43
C GLU A 200 31.68 -2.10 -36.36
N GLY A 201 30.93 -1.04 -36.20
CA GLY A 201 29.68 -0.81 -36.95
C GLY A 201 28.59 -1.86 -36.71
N GLU A 202 28.88 -2.85 -35.86
CA GLU A 202 27.94 -3.88 -35.50
C GLU A 202 26.85 -3.32 -34.57
N SER A 203 25.61 -3.70 -34.88
CA SER A 203 24.45 -3.35 -34.07
C SER A 203 23.95 -4.55 -33.32
N SER A 204 23.93 -4.48 -32.01
CA SER A 204 23.29 -5.48 -31.16
C SER A 204 21.93 -5.00 -30.67
N ARG A 205 20.96 -5.90 -30.60
CA ARG A 205 19.64 -5.65 -30.08
C ARG A 205 19.30 -6.64 -28.98
N SER A 206 18.90 -6.12 -27.83
CA SER A 206 18.41 -6.92 -26.71
C SER A 206 17.00 -6.47 -26.33
N ASN A 207 16.13 -7.43 -26.00
CA ASN A 207 14.81 -7.16 -25.44
C ASN A 207 14.58 -8.09 -24.27
N TYR A 208 13.96 -7.56 -23.25
CA TYR A 208 13.56 -8.29 -22.06
C TYR A 208 12.08 -8.07 -21.82
N LEU A 209 11.33 -9.14 -21.57
CA LEU A 209 9.94 -9.11 -21.18
C LEU A 209 9.79 -9.92 -19.90
N ASN A 210 9.28 -9.30 -18.86
CA ASN A 210 8.83 -9.99 -17.65
C ASN A 210 7.31 -9.98 -17.60
N LEU A 211 6.72 -11.12 -17.33
CA LEU A 211 5.29 -11.32 -17.18
C LEU A 211 5.00 -11.88 -15.81
N ARG A 212 4.10 -11.21 -15.09
CA ARG A 212 3.48 -11.75 -13.90
C ARG A 212 1.99 -11.94 -14.19
N SER A 213 1.57 -13.19 -14.23
CA SER A 213 0.19 -13.56 -14.55
C SER A 213 -0.52 -14.11 -13.31
N GLY A 214 -1.80 -13.81 -13.19
CA GLY A 214 -2.63 -14.30 -12.10
C GLY A 214 -4.03 -14.70 -12.56
N LEU A 215 -4.58 -15.73 -11.88
CA LEU A 215 -5.98 -16.12 -11.98
C LEU A 215 -6.54 -16.26 -10.58
N ASN A 216 -7.64 -15.57 -10.32
CA ASN A 216 -8.37 -15.61 -9.06
C ASN A 216 -9.71 -16.28 -9.26
N LEU A 217 -10.02 -17.28 -8.42
CA LEU A 217 -11.31 -17.98 -8.43
C LEU A 217 -11.71 -18.31 -6.98
N GLY A 218 -12.67 -17.56 -6.44
CA GLY A 218 -13.00 -17.61 -5.01
C GLY A 218 -11.74 -17.37 -4.15
N ALA A 219 -11.48 -18.23 -3.19
CA ALA A 219 -10.31 -18.13 -2.31
C ALA A 219 -8.98 -18.60 -2.94
N TRP A 220 -8.98 -19.11 -4.17
CA TRP A 220 -7.79 -19.64 -4.83
C TRP A 220 -7.13 -18.62 -5.75
N ARG A 221 -5.81 -18.57 -5.72
CA ARG A 221 -4.96 -17.64 -6.48
C ARG A 221 -3.87 -18.43 -7.22
N LEU A 222 -4.00 -18.58 -8.53
CA LEU A 222 -2.92 -19.10 -9.36
C LEU A 222 -2.01 -17.93 -9.76
N ARG A 223 -0.71 -18.10 -9.63
CA ARG A 223 0.31 -17.11 -9.98
C ARG A 223 1.39 -17.74 -10.84
N ASN A 224 1.87 -17.00 -11.80
CA ASN A 224 3.00 -17.36 -12.64
C ASN A 224 3.91 -16.16 -12.85
N ILE A 225 5.20 -16.39 -12.77
CA ILE A 225 6.24 -15.40 -13.10
C ILE A 225 7.12 -16.01 -14.17
N SER A 226 7.20 -15.35 -15.32
CA SER A 226 7.98 -15.78 -16.46
C SER A 226 8.74 -14.60 -17.05
N SER A 227 9.88 -14.87 -17.65
CA SER A 227 10.65 -13.88 -18.38
C SER A 227 11.06 -14.39 -19.75
N MET A 228 11.16 -13.47 -20.69
CA MET A 228 11.68 -13.73 -22.02
C MET A 228 12.86 -12.78 -22.29
N GLN A 229 13.97 -13.35 -22.62
CA GLN A 229 15.14 -12.62 -23.12
C GLN A 229 15.32 -12.89 -24.60
N TYR A 230 15.52 -11.84 -25.36
CA TYR A 230 15.87 -11.92 -26.77
C TYR A 230 17.16 -11.17 -26.97
N ASP A 231 18.23 -11.87 -27.34
CA ASP A 231 19.52 -11.31 -27.65
C ASP A 231 20.01 -11.82 -28.98
N GLN A 232 20.25 -10.88 -29.91
CA GLN A 232 20.76 -11.03 -31.27
C GLN A 232 20.11 -12.11 -32.12
N GLN A 233 20.01 -13.35 -31.71
CA GLN A 233 19.37 -14.47 -32.40
C GLN A 233 18.81 -15.53 -31.48
N ARG A 234 18.99 -15.42 -30.17
CA ARG A 234 18.54 -16.39 -29.19
C ARG A 234 17.32 -15.87 -28.45
N ARG A 235 16.28 -16.67 -28.46
CA ARG A 235 15.12 -16.47 -27.55
C ARG A 235 15.29 -17.44 -26.41
N HIS A 236 15.32 -16.92 -25.22
CA HIS A 236 15.27 -17.71 -23.99
C HIS A 236 13.99 -17.34 -23.23
N TRP A 237 13.14 -18.34 -23.03
CA TRP A 237 11.97 -18.21 -22.19
C TRP A 237 12.23 -18.98 -20.91
N ASP A 238 12.05 -18.32 -19.78
CA ASP A 238 12.24 -18.90 -18.47
C ASP A 238 10.99 -18.71 -17.63
N THR A 239 10.49 -19.79 -17.03
CA THR A 239 9.41 -19.76 -16.05
C THR A 239 10.02 -19.87 -14.66
N GLN A 240 10.10 -18.76 -13.98
CA GLN A 240 10.75 -18.68 -12.67
C GLN A 240 9.96 -19.41 -11.59
N SER A 241 8.62 -19.27 -11.60
CA SER A 241 7.76 -19.93 -10.62
C SER A 241 6.30 -19.96 -11.06
N THR A 242 5.63 -21.06 -10.70
CA THR A 242 4.18 -21.20 -10.84
C THR A 242 3.63 -21.84 -9.58
N TRP A 243 2.70 -21.13 -8.92
CA TRP A 243 2.11 -21.65 -7.69
C TRP A 243 0.62 -21.33 -7.59
N LEU A 244 -0.08 -22.19 -6.85
CA LEU A 244 -1.44 -21.98 -6.40
C LEU A 244 -1.40 -21.64 -4.92
N GLN A 245 -2.11 -20.61 -4.49
CA GLN A 245 -2.15 -20.22 -3.07
C GLN A 245 -3.57 -19.99 -2.59
N ARG A 246 -3.75 -20.15 -1.27
CA ARG A 246 -5.00 -19.92 -0.57
C ARG A 246 -4.73 -19.52 0.88
N ASP A 247 -5.53 -18.57 1.38
CA ASP A 247 -5.56 -18.16 2.78
C ASP A 247 -6.23 -19.24 3.64
N VAL A 248 -5.56 -19.64 4.73
CA VAL A 248 -6.12 -20.51 5.77
C VAL A 248 -6.40 -19.64 7.00
N ARG A 249 -7.54 -18.95 6.97
CA ARG A 249 -7.90 -17.89 7.93
C ARG A 249 -7.90 -18.36 9.38
N SER A 250 -8.37 -19.61 9.63
CA SER A 250 -8.42 -20.21 10.97
C SER A 250 -7.03 -20.37 11.60
N LEU A 251 -6.00 -20.60 10.78
CA LEU A 251 -4.61 -20.74 11.23
C LEU A 251 -3.78 -19.47 11.03
N LYS A 252 -4.38 -18.40 10.50
CA LYS A 252 -3.66 -17.20 10.06
C LYS A 252 -2.44 -17.55 9.23
N SER A 253 -2.64 -18.38 8.22
CA SER A 253 -1.59 -19.03 7.45
C SER A 253 -1.90 -19.00 5.97
N LEU A 254 -0.85 -19.13 5.16
CA LEU A 254 -0.91 -19.22 3.73
C LEU A 254 -0.52 -20.63 3.28
N LEU A 255 -1.39 -21.29 2.52
CA LEU A 255 -1.10 -22.51 1.80
C LEU A 255 -0.61 -22.20 0.40
N ARG A 256 0.55 -22.74 0.01
CA ARG A 256 1.09 -22.66 -1.36
C ARG A 256 1.35 -24.06 -1.91
N ILE A 257 1.05 -24.25 -3.19
CA ILE A 257 1.26 -25.52 -3.92
C ILE A 257 1.90 -25.17 -5.26
N GLY A 258 3.06 -25.71 -5.55
CA GLY A 258 3.83 -25.44 -6.77
C GLY A 258 5.25 -24.97 -6.49
N ASP A 259 5.77 -24.09 -7.34
CA ASP A 259 7.10 -23.52 -7.19
C ASP A 259 7.07 -22.39 -6.14
N THR A 260 7.82 -22.53 -5.07
CA THR A 260 7.88 -21.57 -3.97
C THR A 260 9.23 -21.61 -3.27
N TYR A 261 9.39 -20.82 -2.22
CA TYR A 261 10.61 -20.73 -1.42
C TYR A 261 10.30 -21.10 0.03
N THR A 262 11.23 -21.81 0.68
CA THR A 262 11.12 -22.02 2.13
C THR A 262 11.34 -20.70 2.86
N THR A 263 10.79 -20.58 4.07
CA THR A 263 11.07 -19.42 4.94
C THR A 263 12.54 -19.42 5.34
N GLY A 264 13.17 -18.24 5.29
CA GLY A 264 14.58 -18.08 5.61
C GLY A 264 14.86 -17.72 7.08
N ASP A 265 13.89 -17.92 7.96
CA ASP A 265 13.99 -17.47 9.35
C ASP A 265 15.02 -18.30 10.17
N VAL A 266 15.04 -19.61 9.97
CA VAL A 266 15.94 -20.55 10.70
C VAL A 266 17.04 -21.07 9.80
N PHE A 267 16.68 -21.69 8.67
CA PHE A 267 17.59 -22.16 7.65
C PHE A 267 17.66 -21.14 6.50
N ASP A 268 18.70 -21.21 5.68
CA ASP A 268 18.77 -20.42 4.46
C ASP A 268 17.61 -20.84 3.52
N SER A 269 16.97 -19.87 2.88
CA SER A 269 15.83 -20.12 1.99
C SER A 269 16.26 -20.86 0.72
N ILE A 270 15.48 -21.84 0.35
CA ILE A 270 15.70 -22.63 -0.86
C ILE A 270 14.44 -22.63 -1.74
N GLN A 271 14.61 -22.61 -3.05
CA GLN A 271 13.53 -22.78 -3.99
C GLN A 271 13.17 -24.27 -4.12
N PHE A 272 11.87 -24.54 -4.19
CA PHE A 272 11.39 -25.92 -4.32
C PHE A 272 10.03 -25.97 -5.03
N ARG A 273 9.71 -27.14 -5.53
CA ARG A 273 8.37 -27.48 -6.05
C ARG A 273 7.71 -28.45 -5.09
N GLY A 274 6.57 -28.04 -4.53
CA GLY A 274 5.89 -28.86 -3.53
C GLY A 274 4.72 -28.18 -2.87
N VAL A 275 4.53 -28.45 -1.58
CA VAL A 275 3.47 -27.88 -0.74
C VAL A 275 4.11 -27.17 0.45
N GLN A 276 3.61 -26.00 0.75
CA GLN A 276 4.02 -25.20 1.90
C GLN A 276 2.80 -24.66 2.65
N LEU A 277 2.80 -24.82 3.96
CA LEU A 277 1.88 -24.15 4.87
C LEU A 277 2.70 -23.32 5.84
N MET A 278 2.48 -22.01 5.84
CA MET A 278 3.26 -21.09 6.69
C MET A 278 2.38 -20.02 7.31
N SER A 279 2.73 -19.60 8.53
CA SER A 279 2.10 -18.44 9.17
C SER A 279 2.25 -17.20 8.30
N ASP A 280 1.17 -16.46 8.17
CA ASP A 280 1.13 -15.20 7.43
C ASP A 280 0.96 -14.03 8.40
N ASP A 281 2.04 -13.27 8.56
CA ASP A 281 2.06 -12.10 9.44
C ASP A 281 1.19 -10.95 8.88
N GLU A 282 0.81 -10.97 7.60
CA GLU A 282 -0.11 -10.00 7.02
C GLU A 282 -1.53 -10.12 7.54
N MET A 283 -1.94 -11.28 8.01
CA MET A 283 -3.22 -11.51 8.67
C MET A 283 -3.25 -10.97 10.11
N LEU A 284 -2.12 -10.46 10.60
CA LEU A 284 -1.99 -9.89 11.94
C LEU A 284 -2.20 -8.38 11.92
N PRO A 285 -2.69 -7.76 13.01
CA PRO A 285 -2.75 -6.30 13.14
C PRO A 285 -1.38 -5.64 13.00
N ASP A 286 -1.35 -4.38 12.55
CA ASP A 286 -0.12 -3.66 12.21
C ASP A 286 0.90 -3.56 13.36
N SER A 287 0.42 -3.50 14.59
CA SER A 287 1.29 -3.46 15.78
C SER A 287 2.15 -4.72 15.97
N GLN A 288 2.02 -5.72 15.10
CA GLN A 288 2.56 -7.07 15.29
C GLN A 288 3.46 -7.58 14.15
N ARG A 289 3.89 -6.73 13.20
CA ARG A 289 4.60 -7.08 11.92
C ARG A 289 6.06 -6.60 11.77
N GLY A 290 6.82 -7.08 10.76
CA GLY A 290 8.24 -6.83 10.42
C GLY A 290 8.64 -6.59 8.93
N PHE A 291 9.85 -6.53 8.52
CA PHE A 291 10.78 -5.77 7.64
C PHE A 291 11.14 -6.29 6.19
N ALA A 292 11.82 -5.44 5.27
CA ALA A 292 12.47 -5.73 3.96
C ALA A 292 13.61 -4.76 3.53
N PRO A 293 14.62 -5.15 2.65
CA PRO A 293 15.84 -4.37 2.33
C PRO A 293 15.89 -3.63 0.97
N THR A 294 16.80 -2.63 0.81
CA THR A 294 17.08 -1.84 -0.39
C THR A 294 18.49 -2.13 -0.96
N ILE A 295 18.65 -2.30 -2.29
CA ILE A 295 19.96 -2.45 -2.96
C ILE A 295 20.55 -1.08 -3.27
N ARG A 296 21.83 -0.90 -2.96
CA ARG A 296 22.61 0.30 -3.26
C ARG A 296 23.90 -0.05 -3.96
N GLY A 297 24.30 0.75 -4.94
CA GLY A 297 25.53 0.55 -5.69
C GLY A 297 25.98 1.82 -6.41
N VAL A 298 27.08 1.69 -7.17
CA VAL A 298 27.62 2.76 -8.00
C VAL A 298 27.82 2.24 -9.41
N ALA A 299 27.39 2.98 -10.42
CA ALA A 299 27.71 2.78 -11.82
C ALA A 299 28.73 3.82 -12.27
N HIS A 300 29.76 3.38 -13.01
CA HIS A 300 30.82 4.29 -13.50
C HIS A 300 30.51 4.86 -14.88
N SER A 301 29.61 4.22 -15.61
CA SER A 301 29.10 4.65 -16.90
C SER A 301 27.60 4.39 -16.96
N ASN A 302 26.97 4.63 -18.09
CA ASN A 302 25.63 4.11 -18.32
C ASN A 302 25.67 2.59 -18.21
N ALA A 303 25.01 2.02 -17.21
CA ALA A 303 25.15 0.62 -16.90
C ALA A 303 23.80 -0.08 -16.86
N LYS A 304 23.83 -1.35 -17.25
CA LYS A 304 22.74 -2.27 -17.05
C LYS A 304 22.94 -2.95 -15.69
N VAL A 305 22.00 -2.79 -14.79
CA VAL A 305 22.00 -3.47 -13.49
C VAL A 305 21.05 -4.65 -13.58
N THR A 306 21.60 -5.85 -13.42
CA THR A 306 20.85 -7.10 -13.37
C THR A 306 20.92 -7.64 -11.94
N VAL A 307 19.79 -7.88 -11.33
CA VAL A 307 19.70 -8.47 -10.00
C VAL A 307 19.20 -9.89 -10.14
N SER A 308 20.00 -10.82 -9.67
CA SER A 308 19.68 -12.25 -9.68
C SER A 308 19.56 -12.77 -8.27
N GLN A 309 18.68 -13.75 -8.07
CA GLN A 309 18.55 -14.50 -6.84
C GLN A 309 18.43 -15.98 -7.18
N HIS A 310 19.25 -16.81 -6.52
CA HIS A 310 19.31 -18.26 -6.81
C HIS A 310 19.55 -18.61 -8.29
N GLY A 311 20.29 -17.75 -9.02
CA GLY A 311 20.59 -17.93 -10.44
C GLY A 311 19.54 -17.38 -11.42
N TYR A 312 18.38 -16.92 -10.92
CA TYR A 312 17.34 -16.30 -11.76
C TYR A 312 17.42 -14.78 -11.72
N VAL A 313 17.26 -14.14 -12.88
CA VAL A 313 17.18 -12.68 -12.98
C VAL A 313 15.80 -12.25 -12.48
N ILE A 314 15.77 -11.52 -11.35
CA ILE A 314 14.54 -11.03 -10.73
C ILE A 314 14.24 -9.57 -11.07
N TYR A 315 15.27 -8.82 -11.47
CA TYR A 315 15.12 -7.41 -11.83
C TYR A 315 16.24 -6.99 -12.79
N GLU A 316 15.91 -6.17 -13.75
CA GLU A 316 16.88 -5.58 -14.67
C GLU A 316 16.50 -4.13 -14.96
N THR A 317 17.45 -3.21 -14.83
CA THR A 317 17.27 -1.80 -15.14
C THR A 317 18.54 -1.18 -15.68
N PHE A 318 18.40 -0.02 -16.33
CA PHE A 318 19.52 0.78 -16.78
C PHE A 318 19.67 2.00 -15.86
N VAL A 319 20.87 2.22 -15.39
CA VAL A 319 21.21 3.31 -14.48
C VAL A 319 22.26 4.22 -15.10
N SER A 320 22.18 5.49 -14.78
CA SER A 320 23.18 6.49 -15.16
C SER A 320 24.45 6.37 -14.31
N PRO A 321 25.59 6.96 -14.74
CA PRO A 321 26.77 7.03 -13.91
C PRO A 321 26.47 7.69 -12.57
N GLY A 322 27.00 7.13 -11.50
CA GLY A 322 26.84 7.61 -10.13
C GLY A 322 26.26 6.56 -9.18
N ALA A 323 25.91 6.99 -7.99
CA ALA A 323 25.28 6.15 -6.98
C ALA A 323 23.82 5.86 -7.37
N PHE A 324 23.39 4.60 -7.26
CA PHE A 324 22.03 4.20 -7.48
C PHE A 324 21.44 3.49 -6.26
N ALA A 325 20.11 3.57 -6.11
CA ALA A 325 19.35 2.84 -5.11
C ALA A 325 18.12 2.19 -5.79
N ILE A 326 17.95 0.89 -5.60
CA ILE A 326 16.81 0.10 -6.09
C ILE A 326 16.00 -0.31 -4.88
N SER A 327 14.79 0.22 -4.74
CA SER A 327 13.89 -0.02 -3.62
C SER A 327 12.60 -0.76 -4.01
N ASP A 328 12.40 -1.00 -5.30
CA ASP A 328 11.18 -1.53 -5.90
C ASP A 328 11.28 -3.00 -6.34
N LEU A 329 12.18 -3.75 -5.69
CA LEU A 329 12.30 -5.19 -5.92
C LEU A 329 11.08 -5.93 -5.41
N TYR A 330 10.52 -6.78 -6.25
CA TYR A 330 9.55 -7.76 -5.78
C TYR A 330 10.24 -8.78 -4.87
N PRO A 331 9.79 -8.96 -3.62
CA PRO A 331 10.36 -9.98 -2.77
C PRO A 331 10.03 -11.37 -3.34
N THR A 332 11.04 -12.05 -3.83
CA THR A 332 10.91 -13.42 -4.36
C THR A 332 11.07 -14.47 -3.27
N SER A 333 11.80 -14.13 -2.20
CA SER A 333 11.94 -14.93 -0.98
C SER A 333 12.22 -14.03 0.22
N GLN A 334 11.93 -14.51 1.42
CA GLN A 334 12.17 -13.76 2.67
C GLN A 334 13.64 -13.69 3.09
N SER A 335 14.52 -14.42 2.43
CA SER A 335 15.98 -14.39 2.62
C SER A 335 16.70 -15.05 1.45
N GLY A 336 17.95 -14.70 1.26
CA GLY A 336 18.80 -15.23 0.22
C GLY A 336 19.61 -14.11 -0.43
N ASP A 337 20.88 -14.32 -0.66
CA ASP A 337 21.77 -13.31 -1.20
C ASP A 337 21.33 -12.91 -2.62
N LEU A 338 21.31 -11.62 -2.86
CA LEU A 338 21.03 -11.06 -4.17
C LEU A 338 22.38 -10.82 -4.87
N GLU A 339 22.55 -11.42 -6.00
CA GLU A 339 23.70 -11.14 -6.88
C GLU A 339 23.35 -9.94 -7.75
N VAL A 340 24.09 -8.86 -7.58
CA VAL A 340 23.94 -7.63 -8.35
C VAL A 340 25.06 -7.53 -9.35
N LYS A 341 24.71 -7.65 -10.61
CA LYS A 341 25.62 -7.55 -11.75
C LYS A 341 25.44 -6.18 -12.42
N VAL A 342 26.46 -5.36 -12.37
CA VAL A 342 26.53 -4.07 -13.06
C VAL A 342 27.33 -4.24 -14.33
N THR A 343 26.70 -4.13 -15.48
CA THR A 343 27.35 -4.21 -16.80
C THR A 343 27.45 -2.80 -17.36
N GLU A 344 28.66 -2.30 -17.42
CA GLU A 344 28.99 -0.96 -17.91
C GLU A 344 28.87 -0.85 -19.43
N SER A 345 28.76 0.37 -19.97
CA SER A 345 28.63 0.59 -21.43
C SER A 345 29.79 0.04 -22.25
N ASN A 346 30.98 -0.05 -21.67
CA ASN A 346 32.17 -0.63 -22.32
C ASN A 346 32.29 -2.17 -22.16
N GLY A 347 31.20 -2.83 -21.69
CA GLY A 347 31.18 -4.28 -21.48
C GLY A 347 31.85 -4.75 -20.18
N ALA A 348 32.48 -3.87 -19.39
CA ALA A 348 33.03 -4.24 -18.09
C ALA A 348 31.90 -4.67 -17.14
N VAL A 349 32.12 -5.82 -16.49
CA VAL A 349 31.12 -6.40 -15.57
C VAL A 349 31.66 -6.36 -14.15
N ARG A 350 30.89 -5.85 -13.23
CA ARG A 350 31.12 -5.94 -11.79
C ARG A 350 29.94 -6.66 -11.15
N THR A 351 30.28 -7.60 -10.29
CA THR A 351 29.27 -8.34 -9.52
C THR A 351 29.56 -8.12 -8.04
N PHE A 352 28.51 -7.85 -7.29
CA PHE A 352 28.57 -7.85 -5.84
C PHE A 352 27.32 -8.52 -5.27
N THR A 353 27.49 -9.05 -4.07
CA THR A 353 26.40 -9.70 -3.36
C THR A 353 25.79 -8.70 -2.38
N GLN A 354 24.48 -8.52 -2.46
CA GLN A 354 23.70 -7.81 -1.44
C GLN A 354 23.10 -8.85 -0.50
N PRO A 355 23.59 -8.93 0.74
CA PRO A 355 23.00 -9.84 1.70
C PRO A 355 21.56 -9.50 1.97
N TYR A 356 20.74 -10.53 2.00
CA TYR A 356 19.36 -10.45 2.42
C TYR A 356 19.11 -11.47 3.50
N SER A 357 19.20 -11.08 4.74
CA SER A 357 18.86 -11.93 5.87
C SER A 357 17.68 -11.38 6.64
N ALA A 358 16.78 -12.27 7.03
CA ALA A 358 15.68 -11.94 7.89
C ALA A 358 16.20 -11.53 9.28
N VAL A 359 15.66 -10.46 9.80
CA VAL A 359 15.95 -10.01 11.17
C VAL A 359 15.37 -11.02 12.17
N PRO A 360 16.03 -11.28 13.33
CA PRO A 360 15.50 -12.22 14.30
C PRO A 360 14.11 -11.81 14.73
N TYR A 361 13.16 -12.70 14.54
CA TYR A 361 11.76 -12.49 14.92
C TYR A 361 11.63 -12.62 16.43
N MET A 362 11.32 -11.52 17.07
CA MET A 362 10.87 -11.52 18.46
C MET A 362 9.35 -11.59 18.45
N LEU A 363 8.81 -12.69 18.95
CA LEU A 363 7.38 -12.90 19.08
C LEU A 363 6.88 -12.44 20.45
N ARG A 364 5.64 -11.95 20.47
CA ARG A 364 4.93 -11.67 21.72
C ARG A 364 4.64 -12.97 22.47
N GLU A 365 4.53 -12.87 23.79
CA GLU A 365 4.17 -13.97 24.66
C GLU A 365 2.91 -14.71 24.19
N GLY A 366 2.97 -16.06 24.19
CA GLY A 366 1.90 -16.92 23.75
C GLY A 366 1.69 -17.01 22.22
N ARG A 367 2.51 -16.33 21.43
CA ARG A 367 2.42 -16.41 19.96
C ARG A 367 3.33 -17.46 19.38
N GLY A 368 2.77 -18.17 18.38
CA GLY A 368 3.50 -19.10 17.54
C GLY A 368 3.57 -18.63 16.09
N LYS A 369 4.70 -18.88 15.43
CA LYS A 369 4.88 -18.76 13.98
C LYS A 369 5.49 -20.06 13.50
N PHE A 370 4.97 -20.62 12.42
CA PHE A 370 5.45 -21.90 11.89
C PHE A 370 5.55 -21.87 10.35
N SER A 371 6.37 -22.77 9.83
CA SER A 371 6.39 -23.09 8.41
C SER A 371 6.66 -24.58 8.23
N LEU A 372 5.87 -25.23 7.41
CA LEU A 372 6.04 -26.62 6.99
C LEU A 372 6.12 -26.66 5.48
N SER A 373 7.21 -27.20 4.92
CA SER A 373 7.45 -27.30 3.50
C SER A 373 7.84 -28.74 3.14
N VAL A 374 7.20 -29.30 2.14
CA VAL A 374 7.48 -30.64 1.62
C VAL A 374 7.53 -30.55 0.11
N GLY A 375 8.59 -31.06 -0.48
CA GLY A 375 8.70 -31.02 -1.93
C GLY A 375 10.08 -31.43 -2.44
N ARG A 376 10.33 -31.07 -3.67
CA ARG A 376 11.59 -31.35 -4.37
C ARG A 376 12.36 -30.05 -4.55
N TYR A 377 13.61 -30.06 -4.13
CA TYR A 377 14.52 -28.92 -4.32
C TYR A 377 14.62 -28.54 -5.81
N HIS A 378 14.59 -27.26 -6.09
CA HIS A 378 14.73 -26.73 -7.44
C HIS A 378 15.91 -25.76 -7.45
N SER A 379 17.03 -26.18 -8.06
CA SER A 379 18.15 -25.28 -8.27
C SER A 379 18.10 -24.69 -9.68
N GLY A 380 18.49 -23.43 -9.83
CA GLY A 380 18.60 -22.79 -11.14
C GLY A 380 19.72 -23.33 -12.02
N GLY A 381 20.56 -24.28 -11.53
CA GLY A 381 21.65 -24.91 -12.27
C GLY A 381 21.28 -26.30 -12.78
N GLU A 382 21.45 -26.55 -14.07
CA GLU A 382 21.17 -27.86 -14.71
C GLU A 382 21.95 -29.04 -14.12
N SER A 383 23.06 -28.76 -13.44
CA SER A 383 23.98 -29.79 -12.89
C SER A 383 23.79 -30.05 -11.40
N VAL A 384 22.87 -29.40 -10.70
CA VAL A 384 22.66 -29.60 -9.26
C VAL A 384 21.55 -30.60 -9.00
N ARG A 385 21.78 -31.53 -8.06
CA ARG A 385 20.74 -32.49 -7.66
C ARG A 385 19.53 -31.79 -7.07
N SER A 386 18.38 -32.38 -7.30
CA SER A 386 17.09 -31.92 -6.83
C SER A 386 16.44 -32.93 -5.87
N PRO A 387 16.98 -33.11 -4.65
CA PRO A 387 16.45 -34.09 -3.69
C PRO A 387 15.06 -33.69 -3.20
N GLU A 388 14.29 -34.70 -2.82
CA GLU A 388 13.08 -34.51 -2.05
C GLU A 388 13.43 -34.18 -0.61
N PHE A 389 12.69 -33.28 0.00
CA PHE A 389 12.95 -32.83 1.36
C PHE A 389 11.68 -32.47 2.12
N LEU A 390 11.81 -32.46 3.42
CA LEU A 390 10.88 -31.89 4.38
C LEU A 390 11.59 -30.86 5.22
N GLN A 391 11.01 -29.67 5.37
CA GLN A 391 11.48 -28.63 6.30
C GLN A 391 10.33 -28.19 7.19
N GLY A 392 10.58 -28.20 8.50
CA GLY A 392 9.69 -27.64 9.51
C GLY A 392 10.42 -26.61 10.35
N THR A 393 9.80 -25.45 10.59
CA THR A 393 10.30 -24.42 11.49
C THR A 393 9.19 -23.96 12.43
N LEU A 394 9.55 -23.65 13.66
CA LEU A 394 8.64 -23.16 14.69
C LEU A 394 9.31 -22.07 15.52
N PHE A 395 8.58 -21.00 15.77
CA PHE A 395 8.90 -19.94 16.71
C PHE A 395 7.79 -19.86 17.75
N TYR A 396 8.16 -19.66 19.00
CA TYR A 396 7.19 -19.48 20.07
C TYR A 396 7.65 -18.41 21.06
N GLY A 397 6.79 -17.43 21.30
CA GLY A 397 7.01 -16.35 22.27
C GLY A 397 6.75 -16.83 23.69
N LEU A 398 7.80 -16.86 24.50
CA LEU A 398 7.77 -17.18 25.91
C LEU A 398 7.58 -15.93 26.77
N THR A 399 7.36 -16.14 28.07
CA THR A 399 7.32 -15.07 29.07
C THR A 399 8.64 -14.29 29.16
N ALA A 400 8.62 -13.10 29.75
CA ALA A 400 9.79 -12.24 29.97
C ALA A 400 10.53 -11.84 28.67
N GLY A 401 9.83 -11.78 27.52
CA GLY A 401 10.38 -11.33 26.24
C GLY A 401 11.33 -12.32 25.57
N PHE A 402 11.27 -13.60 25.96
CA PHE A 402 12.01 -14.64 25.25
C PHE A 402 11.22 -15.18 24.07
N THR A 403 11.93 -15.59 23.01
CA THR A 403 11.39 -16.35 21.88
C THR A 403 12.26 -17.57 21.67
N LEU A 404 11.68 -18.76 21.82
CA LEU A 404 12.32 -20.02 21.46
C LEU A 404 12.02 -20.31 19.99
N TYR A 405 13.01 -20.71 19.23
CA TYR A 405 12.80 -21.11 17.84
C TYR A 405 13.70 -22.27 17.44
N GLY A 406 13.30 -22.96 16.37
CA GLY A 406 14.08 -24.05 15.85
C GLY A 406 13.43 -24.66 14.63
N GLY A 407 14.07 -25.69 14.11
CA GLY A 407 13.57 -26.39 12.95
C GLY A 407 14.39 -27.62 12.58
N THR A 408 13.88 -28.32 11.57
CA THR A 408 14.55 -29.46 10.97
C THR A 408 14.44 -29.41 9.45
N GLN A 409 15.50 -29.83 8.78
CA GLN A 409 15.52 -30.14 7.33
C GLN A 409 15.94 -31.58 7.16
N LEU A 410 15.13 -32.37 6.47
CA LEU A 410 15.35 -33.79 6.25
C LEU A 410 15.25 -34.08 4.76
N ALA A 411 16.29 -34.76 4.24
CA ALA A 411 16.32 -35.37 2.93
C ALA A 411 17.06 -36.70 3.02
N ARG A 412 17.08 -37.46 1.92
CA ARG A 412 17.70 -38.79 1.91
C ARG A 412 19.15 -38.78 2.40
N ASP A 413 19.94 -37.80 1.92
CA ASP A 413 21.38 -37.76 2.19
C ASP A 413 21.79 -36.49 2.98
N TYR A 414 20.78 -35.75 3.50
CA TYR A 414 20.97 -34.55 4.29
C TYR A 414 20.01 -34.47 5.49
N GLN A 415 20.55 -34.13 6.62
CA GLN A 415 19.75 -33.88 7.83
C GLN A 415 20.33 -32.69 8.59
N ALA A 416 19.49 -31.76 8.96
CA ALA A 416 19.87 -30.64 9.79
C ALA A 416 18.84 -30.36 10.88
N TRP A 417 19.30 -29.95 12.04
CA TRP A 417 18.51 -29.52 13.19
C TRP A 417 19.04 -28.19 13.69
N ALA A 418 18.14 -27.28 13.95
CA ALA A 418 18.47 -25.97 14.49
C ALA A 418 17.68 -25.72 15.77
N LEU A 419 18.34 -25.07 16.73
CA LEU A 419 17.72 -24.59 17.96
C LEU A 419 18.28 -23.20 18.27
N GLY A 420 17.40 -22.26 18.57
CA GLY A 420 17.74 -20.88 18.84
C GLY A 420 16.89 -20.26 19.92
N LEU A 421 17.43 -19.23 20.52
CA LEU A 421 16.80 -18.41 21.53
C LEU A 421 17.01 -16.94 21.21
N GLY A 422 15.93 -16.16 21.25
CA GLY A 422 15.94 -14.71 21.13
C GLY A 422 15.40 -14.05 22.38
N ARG A 423 15.86 -12.82 22.65
CA ARG A 423 15.32 -12.01 23.74
C ARG A 423 15.25 -10.55 23.35
N GLY A 424 14.09 -9.94 23.62
CA GLY A 424 13.90 -8.51 23.58
C GLY A 424 14.34 -7.86 24.89
N PHE A 425 15.22 -6.89 24.83
CA PHE A 425 15.71 -6.11 25.97
C PHE A 425 15.09 -4.71 26.02
N GLY A 426 13.89 -4.55 25.44
CA GLY A 426 13.20 -3.27 25.40
C GLY A 426 14.03 -2.18 24.72
N GLU A 427 14.42 -1.18 25.51
CA GLU A 427 15.20 -0.04 24.99
C GLU A 427 16.61 -0.41 24.49
N PHE A 428 17.14 -1.58 24.84
CA PHE A 428 18.44 -2.06 24.36
C PHE A 428 18.37 -2.93 23.11
N GLY A 429 17.18 -3.11 22.50
CA GLY A 429 17.02 -3.87 21.27
C GLY A 429 16.73 -5.35 21.48
N SER A 430 17.00 -6.14 20.47
CA SER A 430 16.82 -7.60 20.48
C SER A 430 18.09 -8.31 20.07
N LEU A 431 18.37 -9.42 20.75
CA LEU A 431 19.47 -10.32 20.48
C LEU A 431 18.92 -11.73 20.28
N GLY A 432 19.36 -12.40 19.24
CA GLY A 432 19.04 -13.80 18.96
C GLY A 432 20.31 -14.57 18.66
N GLY A 433 20.28 -15.85 19.03
CA GLY A 433 21.36 -16.78 18.68
C GLY A 433 20.85 -18.19 18.46
N ASP A 434 21.46 -18.91 17.54
CA ASP A 434 21.11 -20.28 17.22
C ASP A 434 22.32 -21.15 16.87
N VAL A 435 22.11 -22.43 17.03
CA VAL A 435 23.04 -23.49 16.65
C VAL A 435 22.31 -24.40 15.67
N THR A 436 22.95 -24.64 14.53
CA THR A 436 22.48 -25.61 13.54
C THR A 436 23.52 -26.73 13.43
N GLN A 437 23.09 -27.97 13.57
CA GLN A 437 23.91 -29.15 13.26
C GLN A 437 23.42 -29.76 11.94
N ALA A 438 24.37 -30.05 11.04
CA ALA A 438 24.07 -30.70 9.78
C ALA A 438 24.91 -31.97 9.58
N VAL A 439 24.28 -32.95 8.93
CA VAL A 439 24.91 -34.21 8.50
C VAL A 439 24.62 -34.40 7.03
N THR A 440 25.68 -34.41 6.22
CA THR A 440 25.64 -34.62 4.77
C THR A 440 26.32 -35.97 4.43
N ARG A 441 25.70 -36.74 3.55
CA ARG A 441 26.29 -37.95 2.99
C ARG A 441 26.45 -37.77 1.50
N THR A 442 27.66 -37.98 0.97
CA THR A 442 27.89 -37.93 -0.48
C THR A 442 27.55 -39.29 -1.11
N PRO A 443 27.32 -39.34 -2.42
CA PRO A 443 27.13 -40.61 -3.16
C PRO A 443 28.32 -41.57 -3.04
N SER A 444 29.51 -41.07 -2.80
CA SER A 444 30.70 -41.86 -2.53
C SER A 444 30.72 -42.49 -1.13
N GLY A 445 29.68 -42.26 -0.31
CA GLY A 445 29.58 -42.80 1.05
C GLY A 445 30.28 -41.94 2.12
N LYS A 446 30.97 -40.86 1.75
CA LYS A 446 31.64 -39.98 2.72
C LYS A 446 30.59 -39.19 3.52
N ARG A 447 30.77 -39.18 4.84
CA ARG A 447 29.89 -38.49 5.79
C ARG A 447 30.61 -37.24 6.29
N TYR A 448 29.95 -36.09 6.20
CA TYR A 448 30.36 -34.84 6.78
C TYR A 448 29.40 -34.48 7.91
N THR A 449 29.94 -34.05 9.03
CA THR A 449 29.15 -33.58 10.18
C THR A 449 29.73 -32.26 10.64
N GLY A 450 28.90 -31.27 10.78
CA GLY A 450 29.35 -29.97 11.22
C GLY A 450 28.25 -29.16 11.92
N HIS A 451 28.66 -28.05 12.48
CA HIS A 451 27.77 -27.12 13.16
C HIS A 451 27.98 -25.71 12.67
N SER A 452 26.90 -24.92 12.71
CA SER A 452 26.91 -23.47 12.46
C SER A 452 26.35 -22.75 13.67
N LEU A 453 27.01 -21.67 14.07
CA LEU A 453 26.61 -20.77 15.15
C LEU A 453 26.22 -19.44 14.51
N ARG A 454 25.07 -18.90 14.84
CA ARG A 454 24.60 -17.59 14.37
C ARG A 454 24.22 -16.73 15.58
N ALA A 455 24.61 -15.45 15.54
CA ALA A 455 24.19 -14.44 16.49
C ALA A 455 23.71 -13.20 15.69
N GLN A 456 22.60 -12.61 16.10
CA GLN A 456 22.00 -11.47 15.42
C GLN A 456 21.52 -10.44 16.44
N TYR A 457 21.77 -9.17 16.16
CA TYR A 457 21.33 -8.05 17.00
C TYR A 457 20.66 -6.98 16.16
N GLN A 458 19.58 -6.41 16.70
CA GLN A 458 18.87 -5.30 16.08
C GLN A 458 18.45 -4.28 17.14
N LYS A 459 18.62 -2.99 16.84
CA LYS A 459 18.14 -1.90 17.69
C LYS A 459 17.96 -0.61 16.90
N ASN A 460 16.89 0.10 17.22
CA ASN A 460 16.67 1.48 16.80
C ASN A 460 16.65 2.38 18.06
N PHE A 461 17.64 3.25 18.21
CA PHE A 461 17.74 4.23 19.30
C PHE A 461 17.08 5.54 18.86
N VAL A 462 15.78 5.67 19.12
CA VAL A 462 14.99 6.85 18.71
C VAL A 462 15.55 8.14 19.30
N SER A 463 16.02 8.11 20.55
CA SER A 463 16.53 9.27 21.28
C SER A 463 17.82 9.84 20.69
N SER A 464 18.69 8.99 20.15
CA SER A 464 19.96 9.40 19.52
C SER A 464 19.87 9.47 18.00
N GLY A 465 18.77 9.04 17.40
CA GLY A 465 18.63 8.90 15.94
C GLY A 465 19.52 7.82 15.33
N THR A 466 19.97 6.85 16.14
CA THR A 466 20.84 5.75 15.69
C THR A 466 20.00 4.51 15.41
N ALA A 467 20.09 3.95 14.23
CA ALA A 467 19.48 2.68 13.89
C ALA A 467 20.53 1.65 13.51
N PHE A 468 20.62 0.59 14.30
CA PHE A 468 21.28 -0.65 13.93
C PHE A 468 20.23 -1.54 13.26
N SER A 469 20.19 -1.55 11.95
CA SER A 469 19.19 -2.35 11.24
C SER A 469 19.56 -3.83 11.21
N LEU A 470 20.84 -4.16 11.26
CA LEU A 470 21.34 -5.53 11.36
C LEU A 470 22.79 -5.54 11.88
N ALA A 471 23.08 -6.46 12.82
CA ALA A 471 24.41 -6.94 13.11
C ALA A 471 24.31 -8.48 13.22
N SER A 472 24.97 -9.18 12.31
CA SER A 472 24.92 -10.64 12.23
C SER A 472 26.32 -11.22 12.16
N TYR A 473 26.50 -12.29 12.91
CA TYR A 473 27.72 -13.10 12.89
C TYR A 473 27.33 -14.57 12.70
N ARG A 474 27.94 -15.24 11.74
CA ARG A 474 27.79 -16.68 11.54
C ARG A 474 29.16 -17.32 11.44
N TYR A 475 29.39 -18.38 12.19
CA TYR A 475 30.55 -19.24 12.07
C TYR A 475 30.09 -20.68 11.80
N SER A 476 30.72 -21.33 10.83
CA SER A 476 30.44 -22.73 10.48
C SER A 476 31.72 -23.55 10.51
N SER A 477 31.67 -24.75 11.04
CA SER A 477 32.77 -25.70 11.05
C SER A 477 33.03 -26.26 9.66
N SER A 478 34.22 -26.81 9.41
CA SER A 478 34.61 -27.30 8.08
C SER A 478 33.80 -28.45 7.53
N GLY A 479 33.12 -29.19 8.39
CA GLY A 479 32.21 -30.27 8.01
C GLY A 479 30.74 -29.84 7.89
N TYR A 480 30.43 -28.54 8.07
CA TYR A 480 29.11 -28.02 7.91
C TYR A 480 28.87 -27.62 6.44
N TYR A 481 27.80 -28.11 5.88
CA TYR A 481 27.24 -27.71 4.59
C TYR A 481 25.78 -27.36 4.80
N ASP A 482 25.32 -26.27 4.25
CA ASP A 482 23.87 -26.02 4.17
C ASP A 482 23.21 -26.91 3.11
N PHE A 483 21.89 -26.85 2.97
CA PHE A 483 21.17 -27.73 2.07
C PHE A 483 21.56 -27.52 0.60
N ALA A 484 21.75 -26.28 0.17
CA ALA A 484 22.14 -25.94 -1.20
C ALA A 484 23.59 -26.36 -1.48
N GLU A 485 24.50 -26.08 -0.55
CA GLU A 485 25.90 -26.51 -0.60
C GLU A 485 26.02 -28.04 -0.62
N ALA A 486 25.23 -28.73 0.22
CA ALA A 486 25.20 -30.20 0.24
C ALA A 486 24.70 -30.79 -1.07
N SER A 487 23.65 -30.19 -1.67
CA SER A 487 23.10 -30.61 -2.97
C SER A 487 24.07 -30.35 -4.13
N ALA A 488 24.85 -29.28 -4.05
CA ALA A 488 25.90 -28.96 -5.02
C ALA A 488 27.14 -29.87 -4.86
N LEU A 489 27.50 -30.26 -3.64
CA LEU A 489 28.62 -31.13 -3.35
C LEU A 489 28.51 -32.50 -4.07
N GLU A 490 27.30 -32.94 -4.29
CA GLU A 490 26.99 -34.20 -4.96
C GLU A 490 27.15 -34.12 -6.49
N SER A 491 27.05 -32.94 -7.05
CA SER A 491 27.07 -32.69 -8.49
C SER A 491 28.42 -32.26 -9.04
N ALA A 492 29.26 -31.68 -8.19
CA ALA A 492 30.51 -31.06 -8.61
C ALA A 492 31.59 -32.13 -8.78
N GLN A 493 32.24 -32.12 -9.94
CA GLN A 493 33.54 -32.77 -10.12
C GLN A 493 34.67 -32.06 -9.36
N GLY A 494 34.35 -31.06 -8.56
CA GLY A 494 35.23 -30.20 -7.82
C GLY A 494 34.81 -29.95 -6.38
N GLN A 495 35.60 -29.20 -5.69
CA GLN A 495 35.40 -28.84 -4.29
C GLN A 495 34.35 -27.73 -4.18
N VAL A 496 33.32 -27.92 -3.33
CA VAL A 496 32.39 -26.86 -2.98
C VAL A 496 33.01 -25.99 -1.88
N ASP A 497 33.03 -24.69 -2.11
CA ASP A 497 33.56 -23.71 -1.16
C ASP A 497 32.50 -23.44 -0.08
N ASN A 498 32.47 -24.26 0.99
CA ASN A 498 31.53 -24.04 2.07
C ASN A 498 31.94 -22.83 2.94
N ARG A 499 30.93 -22.11 3.41
CA ARG A 499 31.09 -20.88 4.17
C ARG A 499 31.67 -21.18 5.56
N ARG A 500 32.70 -20.43 5.93
CA ARG A 500 33.37 -20.50 7.23
C ARG A 500 32.86 -19.45 8.19
N ARG A 501 32.88 -18.19 7.77
CA ARG A 501 32.53 -17.04 8.62
C ARG A 501 31.81 -16.01 7.78
N ARG A 502 30.77 -15.44 8.32
CA ARG A 502 30.03 -14.33 7.70
C ARG A 502 29.72 -13.27 8.74
N GLU A 503 30.01 -12.04 8.42
CA GLU A 503 29.77 -10.87 9.26
C GLU A 503 29.01 -9.82 8.46
N GLU A 504 28.02 -9.26 9.08
CA GLU A 504 27.17 -8.22 8.48
C GLU A 504 26.90 -7.13 9.50
N LEU A 505 27.01 -5.87 9.07
CA LEU A 505 26.72 -4.69 9.86
C LEU A 505 26.00 -3.66 9.00
N SER A 506 24.89 -3.14 9.49
CA SER A 506 24.19 -2.00 8.89
C SER A 506 23.76 -1.04 9.99
N VAL A 507 24.29 0.18 9.94
CA VAL A 507 24.06 1.24 10.91
C VAL A 507 23.69 2.51 10.17
N SER A 508 22.66 3.20 10.61
CA SER A 508 22.37 4.56 10.21
C SER A 508 22.28 5.47 11.41
N GLN A 509 22.85 6.66 11.30
CA GLN A 509 22.87 7.69 12.35
C GLN A 509 22.29 8.98 11.80
N SER A 510 21.19 9.44 12.37
CA SER A 510 20.70 10.80 12.15
C SER A 510 21.54 11.79 12.97
N LEU A 511 22.00 12.84 12.32
CA LEU A 511 22.76 13.94 12.94
C LEU A 511 21.89 15.21 13.03
N GLY A 512 20.56 15.03 13.05
CA GLY A 512 19.60 16.13 13.06
C GLY A 512 19.73 17.01 11.82
N GLY A 513 19.81 18.33 11.99
CA GLY A 513 19.92 19.27 10.88
C GLY A 513 21.23 19.19 10.09
N LEU A 514 22.23 18.45 10.56
CA LEU A 514 23.49 18.24 9.84
C LEU A 514 23.38 17.15 8.78
N GLY A 515 22.38 16.23 8.89
CA GLY A 515 22.22 15.16 7.93
C GLY A 515 22.21 13.76 8.54
N SER A 516 22.63 12.76 7.79
CA SER A 516 22.69 11.35 8.23
C SER A 516 23.95 10.66 7.75
N LEU A 517 24.47 9.76 8.59
CA LEU A 517 25.57 8.85 8.28
C LEU A 517 25.00 7.43 8.13
N ALA A 518 25.39 6.73 7.07
CA ALA A 518 25.05 5.33 6.84
C ALA A 518 26.33 4.50 6.67
N VAL A 519 26.39 3.37 7.35
CA VAL A 519 27.47 2.40 7.27
C VAL A 519 26.87 1.04 7.01
N SER A 520 27.31 0.36 5.95
CA SER A 520 27.03 -1.04 5.74
C SER A 520 28.32 -1.79 5.42
N ALA A 521 28.52 -2.91 6.08
CA ALA A 521 29.68 -3.74 5.89
C ALA A 521 29.27 -5.21 5.86
N TRP A 522 29.85 -5.95 4.97
CA TRP A 522 29.64 -7.38 4.82
C TRP A 522 30.96 -8.06 4.49
N SER A 523 31.20 -9.23 5.09
CA SER A 523 32.40 -10.01 4.92
C SER A 523 32.10 -11.49 4.98
N GLN A 524 32.66 -12.28 4.06
CA GLN A 524 32.48 -13.74 4.04
C GLN A 524 33.80 -14.46 3.73
N GLU A 525 34.14 -15.47 4.54
CA GLU A 525 35.24 -16.38 4.38
C GLU A 525 34.74 -17.79 4.07
N TYR A 526 35.61 -18.56 3.38
CA TYR A 526 35.31 -19.94 2.98
C TYR A 526 36.41 -20.88 3.51
N TRP A 527 36.08 -22.16 3.71
CA TRP A 527 37.04 -23.13 4.24
C TRP A 527 38.10 -23.55 3.22
N HIS A 528 37.72 -23.70 1.97
CA HIS A 528 38.59 -24.26 0.94
C HIS A 528 39.08 -23.21 -0.06
N ARG A 529 38.92 -21.93 0.26
CA ARG A 529 39.27 -20.81 -0.56
C ARG A 529 40.04 -19.77 0.29
N GLN A 530 41.21 -19.36 -0.21
CA GLN A 530 41.99 -18.36 0.52
C GLN A 530 41.50 -16.94 0.37
N SER A 531 40.60 -16.70 -0.56
CA SER A 531 40.02 -15.36 -0.79
C SER A 531 38.80 -15.11 0.09
N ARG A 532 38.63 -13.87 0.49
CA ARG A 532 37.52 -13.34 1.30
C ARG A 532 36.75 -12.37 0.44
N ASP A 533 35.44 -12.48 0.48
CA ASP A 533 34.55 -11.52 -0.15
C ASP A 533 34.17 -10.45 0.87
N GLU A 534 34.26 -9.17 0.49
CA GLU A 534 34.02 -8.03 1.37
C GLU A 534 33.34 -6.90 0.61
N THR A 535 32.40 -6.25 1.25
CA THR A 535 31.80 -5.00 0.79
C THR A 535 31.65 -4.05 1.97
N VAL A 536 32.13 -2.82 1.81
CA VAL A 536 31.93 -1.75 2.79
C VAL A 536 31.39 -0.54 2.07
N HIS A 537 30.33 0.01 2.56
CA HIS A 537 29.73 1.26 2.11
C HIS A 537 29.64 2.23 3.28
N LEU A 538 30.20 3.41 3.12
CA LEU A 538 30.06 4.55 4.02
C LEU A 538 29.40 5.67 3.25
N GLY A 539 28.34 6.26 3.78
CA GLY A 539 27.62 7.36 3.14
C GLY A 539 27.27 8.45 4.15
N PHE A 540 27.54 9.69 3.80
CA PHE A 540 27.05 10.85 4.50
C PHE A 540 26.11 11.64 3.58
N TYR A 541 24.93 11.98 4.07
CA TYR A 541 23.89 12.68 3.32
C TYR A 541 23.39 13.87 4.13
N SER A 542 23.24 15.02 3.47
CA SER A 542 22.75 16.23 4.10
C SER A 542 21.86 17.03 3.16
N ALA A 543 21.03 17.90 3.72
CA ALA A 543 20.23 18.85 2.95
C ALA A 543 20.26 20.24 3.60
N TRP A 544 20.36 21.26 2.77
CA TRP A 544 20.33 22.66 3.20
C TRP A 544 19.51 23.49 2.24
N LYS A 545 18.47 24.14 2.72
CA LYS A 545 17.57 24.99 1.91
C LYS A 545 17.05 24.31 0.63
N GLY A 546 16.70 23.03 0.74
CA GLY A 546 16.22 22.24 -0.40
C GLY A 546 17.32 21.62 -1.26
N ILE A 547 18.56 22.06 -1.15
CA ILE A 547 19.71 21.46 -1.83
C ILE A 547 20.14 20.23 -1.04
N SER A 548 20.11 19.06 -1.67
CA SER A 548 20.62 17.81 -1.05
C SER A 548 21.99 17.45 -1.62
N TRP A 549 22.87 16.91 -0.78
CA TRP A 549 24.18 16.45 -1.19
C TRP A 549 24.63 15.24 -0.38
N GLY A 550 25.54 14.47 -0.96
CA GLY A 550 26.07 13.30 -0.30
C GLY A 550 27.48 12.95 -0.73
N VAL A 551 28.19 12.30 0.19
CA VAL A 551 29.53 11.69 -0.07
C VAL A 551 29.43 10.22 0.26
N GLY A 552 29.92 9.37 -0.62
CA GLY A 552 29.98 7.93 -0.46
C GLY A 552 31.38 7.37 -0.64
N TYR A 553 31.70 6.36 0.16
CA TYR A 553 32.86 5.51 -0.04
C TYR A 553 32.41 4.06 -0.19
N TYR A 554 32.88 3.40 -1.22
CA TYR A 554 32.57 2.02 -1.56
C TYR A 554 33.85 1.22 -1.65
N TYR A 555 33.91 0.10 -0.98
CA TYR A 555 34.96 -0.87 -1.06
C TYR A 555 34.37 -2.24 -1.35
N THR A 556 34.84 -2.89 -2.41
CA THR A 556 34.43 -4.25 -2.75
C THR A 556 35.67 -5.08 -3.07
N ARG A 557 35.72 -6.24 -2.46
CA ARG A 557 36.66 -7.30 -2.75
C ARG A 557 35.86 -8.56 -3.04
N ALA A 558 35.99 -9.07 -4.25
CA ALA A 558 35.36 -10.32 -4.65
C ALA A 558 36.42 -11.33 -5.04
N SER A 559 36.16 -12.57 -4.72
CA SER A 559 37.01 -13.69 -5.10
C SER A 559 37.09 -13.83 -6.62
N GLY A 560 38.27 -14.03 -7.09
CA GLY A 560 38.57 -14.13 -8.54
C GLY A 560 38.86 -12.78 -9.21
N GLN A 561 38.69 -11.66 -8.53
CA GLN A 561 39.11 -10.36 -9.00
C GLN A 561 40.57 -10.11 -8.60
N GLN A 562 41.41 -9.69 -9.56
CA GLN A 562 42.81 -9.40 -9.28
C GLN A 562 43.06 -8.14 -8.45
N LYS A 563 42.10 -7.23 -8.42
CA LYS A 563 42.19 -5.96 -7.67
C LYS A 563 40.90 -5.67 -6.91
N ASN A 564 41.06 -5.12 -5.72
CA ASN A 564 39.97 -4.59 -4.92
C ASN A 564 39.43 -3.32 -5.59
N ASP A 565 38.10 -3.18 -5.65
CA ASP A 565 37.45 -1.98 -6.13
C ASP A 565 37.25 -1.02 -4.94
N ARG A 566 37.76 0.21 -5.07
CA ARG A 566 37.55 1.30 -4.08
C ARG A 566 37.10 2.51 -4.85
N SER A 567 35.96 3.06 -4.48
CA SER A 567 35.49 4.26 -5.15
C SER A 567 34.89 5.27 -4.14
N TRP A 568 35.09 6.53 -4.46
CA TRP A 568 34.47 7.66 -3.82
C TRP A 568 33.39 8.24 -4.72
N SER A 569 32.29 8.66 -4.16
CA SER A 569 31.26 9.39 -4.88
C SER A 569 30.89 10.67 -4.15
N PHE A 570 30.59 11.70 -4.91
CA PHE A 570 29.97 12.92 -4.42
C PHE A 570 28.78 13.25 -5.32
N ASN A 571 27.67 13.57 -4.72
CA ASN A 571 26.48 14.03 -5.43
C ASN A 571 25.90 15.28 -4.80
N ILE A 572 25.36 16.18 -5.61
CA ILE A 572 24.57 17.32 -5.19
C ILE A 572 23.36 17.45 -6.11
N ASN A 573 22.22 17.76 -5.50
CA ASN A 573 20.97 17.97 -6.20
C ASN A 573 20.36 19.33 -5.78
N ILE A 574 20.04 20.14 -6.77
CA ILE A 574 19.58 21.52 -6.62
C ILE A 574 18.20 21.62 -7.28
N PRO A 575 17.12 21.72 -6.50
CA PRO A 575 15.80 21.96 -7.07
C PRO A 575 15.76 23.34 -7.72
N LEU A 576 15.07 23.45 -8.85
CA LEU A 576 14.90 24.68 -9.58
C LEU A 576 13.61 25.38 -9.12
N GLY A 577 13.50 26.65 -9.44
CA GLY A 577 12.33 27.48 -9.12
C GLY A 577 11.65 28.05 -10.35
N GLY A 578 10.55 28.79 -10.14
CA GLY A 578 9.78 29.43 -11.19
C GLY A 578 9.12 28.44 -12.17
N PRO A 579 9.22 28.65 -13.48
CA PRO A 579 8.60 27.75 -14.47
C PRO A 579 9.12 26.30 -14.45
N LEU A 580 10.25 26.06 -13.80
CA LEU A 580 10.90 24.75 -13.66
C LEU A 580 10.86 24.23 -12.21
N SER A 581 9.87 24.62 -11.41
CA SER A 581 9.73 24.22 -10.01
C SER A 581 9.69 22.69 -9.81
N ASP A 582 9.23 21.95 -10.82
CA ASP A 582 9.16 20.49 -10.80
C ASP A 582 10.40 19.83 -11.39
N SER A 583 11.51 20.56 -11.48
CA SER A 583 12.76 20.12 -12.06
C SER A 583 13.94 20.37 -11.12
N ALA A 584 14.99 19.61 -11.32
CA ALA A 584 16.23 19.75 -10.55
C ALA A 584 17.45 19.57 -11.45
N VAL A 585 18.55 20.20 -11.04
CA VAL A 585 19.90 19.95 -11.57
C VAL A 585 20.66 19.11 -10.58
N SER A 586 21.25 18.01 -11.05
CA SER A 586 22.18 17.24 -10.24
C SER A 586 23.57 17.20 -10.86
N TYR A 587 24.57 17.16 -9.98
CA TYR A 587 25.95 16.91 -10.35
C TYR A 587 26.45 15.70 -9.54
N ASN A 588 27.03 14.73 -10.25
CA ASN A 588 27.61 13.53 -9.66
C ASN A 588 29.04 13.38 -10.11
N THR A 589 29.93 12.99 -9.20
CA THR A 589 31.28 12.59 -9.54
C THR A 589 31.65 11.31 -8.80
N THR A 590 32.33 10.42 -9.48
CA THR A 590 32.88 9.17 -8.90
C THR A 590 34.33 9.03 -9.28
N SER A 591 35.13 8.57 -8.33
CA SER A 591 36.56 8.30 -8.58
C SER A 591 36.91 6.96 -7.95
N ASP A 592 37.61 6.09 -8.71
CA ASP A 592 38.06 4.78 -8.22
C ASP A 592 39.57 4.77 -7.88
N SER A 593 40.01 3.66 -7.26
CA SER A 593 41.41 3.46 -6.87
C SER A 593 42.36 3.25 -8.07
N ASN A 594 41.85 3.06 -9.29
CA ASN A 594 42.64 2.94 -10.52
C ASN A 594 42.83 4.31 -11.22
N GLY A 595 42.36 5.40 -10.57
CA GLY A 595 42.45 6.76 -11.11
C GLY A 595 41.34 7.09 -12.13
N TYR A 596 40.36 6.21 -12.33
CA TYR A 596 39.21 6.52 -13.14
C TYR A 596 38.32 7.52 -12.44
N THR A 597 37.98 8.61 -13.09
CA THR A 597 37.09 9.62 -12.59
C THR A 597 36.01 9.90 -13.62
N SER A 598 34.76 9.84 -13.21
CA SER A 598 33.58 10.21 -14.00
C SER A 598 32.87 11.38 -13.35
N GLN A 599 32.46 12.34 -14.15
CA GLN A 599 31.66 13.51 -13.74
C GLN A 599 30.44 13.59 -14.63
N GLN A 600 29.30 13.93 -14.04
CA GLN A 600 28.04 14.01 -14.75
C GLN A 600 27.18 15.12 -14.20
N MET A 601 26.60 15.89 -15.08
CA MET A 601 25.56 16.89 -14.80
C MET A 601 24.25 16.46 -15.46
N SER A 602 23.16 16.54 -14.74
CA SER A 602 21.84 16.15 -15.21
C SER A 602 20.82 17.23 -14.91
N LEU A 603 19.94 17.48 -15.86
CA LEU A 603 18.71 18.25 -15.68
C LEU A 603 17.55 17.29 -15.86
N TYR A 604 16.67 17.19 -14.87
CA TYR A 604 15.53 16.30 -14.91
C TYR A 604 14.31 16.89 -14.19
N GLY A 605 13.12 16.43 -14.55
CA GLY A 605 11.88 16.90 -13.93
C GLY A 605 10.65 16.53 -14.74
N ALA A 606 9.50 17.04 -14.31
CA ALA A 606 8.26 16.94 -15.06
C ALA A 606 8.15 18.09 -16.10
N VAL A 607 7.50 17.80 -17.22
CA VAL A 607 7.18 18.83 -18.22
C VAL A 607 6.07 19.72 -17.65
N PRO A 608 6.26 21.05 -17.52
CA PRO A 608 5.34 21.92 -16.78
C PRO A 608 3.87 21.88 -17.22
N THR A 609 3.61 21.59 -18.49
CA THR A 609 2.24 21.48 -19.05
C THR A 609 1.70 20.05 -19.05
N ARG A 610 2.52 19.06 -18.66
CA ARG A 610 2.19 17.64 -18.65
C ARG A 610 2.86 16.94 -17.47
N PRO A 611 2.28 16.97 -16.27
CA PRO A 611 2.90 16.44 -15.06
C PRO A 611 3.19 14.94 -15.11
N ASN A 612 2.59 14.23 -16.05
CA ASN A 612 2.79 12.79 -16.28
C ASN A 612 3.98 12.48 -17.20
N LEU A 613 4.59 13.49 -17.80
CA LEU A 613 5.72 13.33 -18.70
C LEU A 613 6.98 13.89 -18.05
N PHE A 614 7.92 13.01 -17.77
CA PHE A 614 9.21 13.34 -17.17
C PHE A 614 10.29 13.34 -18.24
N TYR A 615 11.26 14.21 -18.04
CA TYR A 615 12.43 14.27 -18.91
C TYR A 615 13.70 14.20 -18.09
N SER A 616 14.75 13.66 -18.69
CA SER A 616 16.10 13.72 -18.15
C SER A 616 17.10 13.97 -19.31
N VAL A 617 17.96 14.94 -19.12
CA VAL A 617 19.06 15.25 -20.05
C VAL A 617 20.35 15.26 -19.23
N GLN A 618 21.35 14.54 -19.69
CA GLN A 618 22.59 14.33 -18.96
C GLN A 618 23.78 14.53 -19.87
N GLN A 619 24.82 15.16 -19.32
CA GLN A 619 26.12 15.32 -19.95
C GLN A 619 27.20 14.92 -18.94
N GLY A 620 28.08 14.03 -19.33
CA GLY A 620 29.17 13.59 -18.49
C GLY A 620 30.51 13.51 -19.23
N TYR A 621 31.57 13.33 -18.44
CA TYR A 621 32.95 13.11 -18.92
C TYR A 621 33.66 12.10 -18.05
N GLY A 622 34.32 11.14 -18.67
CA GLY A 622 35.18 10.17 -18.01
C GLY A 622 36.64 10.31 -18.51
N ASN A 623 37.60 10.27 -17.59
CA ASN A 623 39.00 10.23 -17.96
C ASN A 623 39.43 8.83 -18.47
N GLN A 624 40.73 8.61 -18.71
CA GLN A 624 41.28 7.33 -19.16
C GLN A 624 40.71 6.81 -20.48
N GLY A 625 40.44 7.70 -21.44
CA GLY A 625 39.97 7.36 -22.79
C GLY A 625 38.45 7.16 -22.92
N ARG A 626 37.69 7.29 -21.84
CA ARG A 626 36.22 7.14 -21.92
C ARG A 626 35.50 8.34 -22.53
N GLY A 627 36.11 9.54 -22.42
CA GLY A 627 35.60 10.73 -23.08
C GLY A 627 34.27 11.24 -22.56
N SER A 628 33.56 11.98 -23.43
CA SER A 628 32.24 12.52 -23.12
C SER A 628 31.15 11.48 -23.30
N ASN A 629 30.13 11.56 -22.46
CA ASN A 629 28.89 10.81 -22.60
C ASN A 629 27.70 11.74 -22.45
N SER A 630 26.66 11.46 -23.21
CA SER A 630 25.41 12.24 -23.21
C SER A 630 24.24 11.30 -23.19
N SER A 631 23.16 11.65 -22.50
CA SER A 631 21.90 10.92 -22.62
C SER A 631 20.70 11.83 -22.49
N ALA A 632 19.60 11.44 -23.13
CA ALA A 632 18.31 12.07 -22.97
C ALA A 632 17.23 10.98 -22.86
N SER A 633 16.29 11.13 -21.96
CA SER A 633 15.14 10.25 -21.81
C SER A 633 13.84 11.03 -21.62
N LEU A 634 12.76 10.38 -22.03
CA LEU A 634 11.39 10.77 -21.77
C LEU A 634 10.67 9.58 -21.15
N ASP A 635 9.99 9.82 -20.04
CA ASP A 635 9.28 8.82 -19.27
C ASP A 635 7.85 9.30 -19.06
N TYR A 636 6.88 8.56 -19.59
CA TYR A 636 5.46 8.85 -19.47
C TYR A 636 4.81 7.93 -18.46
N HIS A 637 4.13 8.51 -17.46
CA HIS A 637 3.40 7.79 -16.40
C HIS A 637 1.89 8.01 -16.61
N GLY A 638 1.25 7.07 -17.30
CA GLY A 638 -0.18 7.13 -17.62
C GLY A 638 -1.03 6.29 -16.67
N GLY A 639 -2.34 6.52 -16.70
CA GLY A 639 -3.31 5.72 -15.94
C GLY A 639 -3.38 4.25 -16.37
N PHE A 640 -2.99 3.96 -17.62
CA PHE A 640 -3.00 2.61 -18.21
C PHE A 640 -1.61 1.96 -18.23
N GLY A 641 -0.60 2.60 -17.67
CA GLY A 641 0.77 2.10 -17.63
C GLY A 641 1.82 3.18 -17.90
N ASN A 642 3.07 2.75 -17.96
CA ASN A 642 4.23 3.61 -18.13
C ASN A 642 4.91 3.28 -19.46
N ALA A 643 5.50 4.30 -20.11
CA ALA A 643 6.32 4.14 -21.30
C ALA A 643 7.56 5.02 -21.19
N GLN A 644 8.70 4.49 -21.65
CA GLN A 644 9.96 5.21 -21.64
C GLN A 644 10.69 5.08 -22.98
N ILE A 645 11.39 6.13 -23.37
CA ILE A 645 12.33 6.12 -24.48
C ILE A 645 13.57 6.93 -24.08
N GLY A 646 14.74 6.44 -24.44
CA GLY A 646 15.98 7.13 -24.12
C GLY A 646 17.02 6.92 -25.21
N TYR A 647 17.86 7.93 -25.40
CA TYR A 647 19.03 7.86 -26.28
C TYR A 647 20.27 8.19 -25.47
N ARG A 648 21.31 7.40 -25.67
CA ARG A 648 22.63 7.55 -25.02
C ARG A 648 23.71 7.49 -26.06
N HIS A 649 24.70 8.34 -25.87
CA HIS A 649 25.89 8.41 -26.70
C HIS A 649 27.13 8.47 -25.80
N ASP A 650 28.10 7.63 -26.05
CA ASP A 650 29.44 7.69 -25.47
C ASP A 650 30.51 7.41 -26.55
N ALA A 651 31.78 7.47 -26.15
CA ALA A 651 32.89 7.27 -27.08
C ALA A 651 32.90 5.86 -27.72
N ALA A 652 32.29 4.87 -27.07
CA ALA A 652 32.29 3.48 -27.50
C ALA A 652 30.98 3.10 -28.24
N SER A 653 29.88 3.77 -27.98
CA SER A 653 28.57 3.32 -28.45
C SER A 653 27.50 4.40 -28.54
N ASN A 654 26.53 4.14 -29.40
CA ASN A 654 25.22 4.80 -29.42
C ASN A 654 24.16 3.78 -28.99
N GLN A 655 23.33 4.15 -28.03
CA GLN A 655 22.30 3.28 -27.52
C GLN A 655 20.93 3.96 -27.56
N LEU A 656 19.98 3.32 -28.22
CA LEU A 656 18.56 3.65 -28.13
C LEU A 656 17.91 2.66 -27.16
N THR A 657 17.21 3.16 -26.14
CA THR A 657 16.48 2.36 -25.15
C THR A 657 14.99 2.66 -25.24
N TRP A 658 14.17 1.66 -25.00
CA TRP A 658 12.72 1.81 -24.89
C TRP A 658 12.18 0.83 -23.84
N GLY A 659 11.07 1.16 -23.26
CA GLY A 659 10.44 0.31 -22.27
C GLY A 659 8.99 0.67 -22.03
N GLY A 660 8.31 -0.21 -21.33
CA GLY A 660 6.94 0.01 -20.92
C GLY A 660 6.52 -1.02 -19.87
N ALA A 661 5.56 -0.61 -19.05
CA ALA A 661 5.00 -1.44 -18.01
C ALA A 661 3.52 -1.12 -17.84
N GLY A 662 2.72 -2.13 -17.53
CA GLY A 662 1.30 -1.99 -17.28
C GLY A 662 0.65 -3.30 -16.95
N SER A 663 -0.67 -3.28 -16.79
CA SER A 663 -1.47 -4.47 -16.55
C SER A 663 -2.67 -4.54 -17.48
N VAL A 664 -3.08 -5.77 -17.75
CA VAL A 664 -4.34 -6.10 -18.42
C VAL A 664 -5.13 -6.99 -17.45
N VAL A 665 -6.31 -6.55 -17.06
CA VAL A 665 -7.16 -7.23 -16.08
C VAL A 665 -8.49 -7.61 -16.72
N ALA A 666 -8.76 -8.91 -16.81
CA ALA A 666 -10.05 -9.45 -17.22
C ALA A 666 -10.89 -9.75 -15.97
N HIS A 667 -12.13 -9.30 -15.96
CA HIS A 667 -13.07 -9.43 -14.84
C HIS A 667 -14.51 -9.65 -15.35
N PRO A 668 -15.51 -9.94 -14.52
CA PRO A 668 -16.86 -10.28 -14.98
C PRO A 668 -17.53 -9.26 -15.91
N HIS A 669 -17.10 -7.99 -15.88
CA HIS A 669 -17.66 -6.92 -16.70
C HIS A 669 -16.76 -6.53 -17.90
N GLY A 670 -15.74 -7.31 -18.24
CA GLY A 670 -14.87 -7.11 -19.39
C GLY A 670 -13.39 -7.03 -19.07
N VAL A 671 -12.64 -6.25 -19.85
CA VAL A 671 -11.19 -6.10 -19.71
C VAL A 671 -10.87 -4.63 -19.44
N THR A 672 -10.04 -4.37 -18.44
CA THR A 672 -9.57 -3.02 -18.09
C THR A 672 -8.04 -2.99 -18.08
N PHE A 673 -7.47 -1.96 -18.66
CA PHE A 673 -6.04 -1.70 -18.64
C PHE A 673 -5.68 -0.85 -17.42
N GLY A 674 -4.51 -1.07 -16.86
CA GLY A 674 -4.05 -0.32 -15.69
C GLY A 674 -2.52 -0.24 -15.59
N GLN A 675 -2.07 0.48 -14.59
CA GLN A 675 -0.69 0.41 -14.15
C GLN A 675 -0.38 -1.00 -13.63
N THR A 676 0.91 -1.35 -13.47
CA THR A 676 1.31 -2.63 -12.88
C THR A 676 0.66 -2.81 -11.51
N VAL A 677 0.01 -3.95 -11.30
CA VAL A 677 -0.73 -4.21 -10.06
C VAL A 677 0.13 -4.88 -8.99
N GLY A 678 -0.23 -4.69 -7.72
CA GLY A 678 0.34 -5.40 -6.58
C GLY A 678 -0.22 -6.82 -6.42
N GLU A 679 0.00 -7.45 -5.27
CA GLU A 679 -0.59 -8.74 -4.95
C GLU A 679 -2.12 -8.64 -4.83
N SER A 680 -2.60 -7.64 -4.08
CA SER A 680 -4.01 -7.30 -3.94
C SER A 680 -4.28 -5.95 -4.57
N PHE A 681 -5.35 -5.84 -5.34
CA PHE A 681 -5.74 -4.60 -6.03
C PHE A 681 -7.25 -4.51 -6.21
N ALA A 682 -7.77 -3.35 -6.61
CA ALA A 682 -9.19 -3.18 -6.85
C ALA A 682 -9.51 -2.83 -8.30
N ILE A 683 -10.74 -3.18 -8.67
CA ILE A 683 -11.40 -2.69 -9.87
C ILE A 683 -12.49 -1.72 -9.42
N VAL A 684 -12.39 -0.48 -9.84
CA VAL A 684 -13.47 0.50 -9.74
C VAL A 684 -14.51 0.16 -10.78
N ARG A 685 -15.78 0.11 -10.38
CA ARG A 685 -16.94 -0.03 -11.24
C ARG A 685 -17.88 1.14 -10.99
N ALA A 686 -17.85 2.11 -11.88
CA ALA A 686 -18.71 3.31 -11.91
C ALA A 686 -19.31 3.43 -13.32
N PRO A 687 -20.33 2.60 -13.68
CA PRO A 687 -20.81 2.48 -15.06
C PRO A 687 -21.20 3.82 -15.66
N GLY A 688 -20.64 4.15 -16.85
CA GLY A 688 -20.91 5.40 -17.55
C GLY A 688 -20.14 6.62 -17.05
N ALA A 689 -19.53 6.58 -15.86
CA ALA A 689 -18.68 7.66 -15.34
C ALA A 689 -17.28 7.59 -15.96
N ALA A 690 -17.15 8.07 -17.20
CA ALA A 690 -15.90 8.04 -17.93
C ALA A 690 -14.93 9.16 -17.52
N GLY A 691 -13.62 8.86 -17.45
CA GLY A 691 -12.58 9.85 -17.18
C GLY A 691 -12.48 10.34 -15.74
N VAL A 692 -13.24 9.74 -14.82
CA VAL A 692 -13.26 10.14 -13.41
C VAL A 692 -11.97 9.72 -12.72
N ALA A 693 -11.31 10.65 -12.05
CA ALA A 693 -10.09 10.39 -11.30
C ALA A 693 -10.36 9.63 -10.01
N VAL A 694 -9.44 8.75 -9.64
CA VAL A 694 -9.44 8.08 -8.34
C VAL A 694 -8.43 8.77 -7.44
N GLN A 695 -8.88 9.38 -6.34
CA GLN A 695 -8.02 10.21 -5.47
C GLN A 695 -6.83 9.45 -4.89
N ASN A 696 -6.98 8.16 -4.58
CA ASN A 696 -5.93 7.32 -4.00
C ASN A 696 -5.04 6.65 -5.06
N GLY A 697 -5.26 6.91 -6.34
CA GLY A 697 -4.50 6.39 -7.45
C GLY A 697 -3.65 7.46 -8.11
N ASN A 698 -2.33 7.28 -8.18
CA ASN A 698 -1.48 8.18 -8.94
C ASN A 698 -1.90 8.13 -10.41
N ASN A 699 -2.64 9.17 -10.86
CA ASN A 699 -3.08 9.31 -12.24
C ASN A 699 -4.00 8.17 -12.75
N VAL A 700 -4.76 7.55 -11.85
CA VAL A 700 -5.76 6.52 -12.20
C VAL A 700 -7.08 7.21 -12.54
N HIS A 701 -7.63 6.89 -13.72
CA HIS A 701 -8.92 7.40 -14.19
C HIS A 701 -9.75 6.24 -14.72
N THR A 702 -11.07 6.37 -14.62
CA THR A 702 -11.99 5.42 -15.24
C THR A 702 -11.90 5.46 -16.77
N ASP A 703 -12.01 4.29 -17.38
CA ASP A 703 -12.09 4.14 -18.84
C ASP A 703 -13.45 4.67 -19.37
N TRP A 704 -13.64 4.59 -20.68
CA TRP A 704 -14.88 5.04 -21.35
C TRP A 704 -16.14 4.29 -20.89
N ARG A 705 -15.99 3.14 -20.21
CA ARG A 705 -17.11 2.36 -19.63
C ARG A 705 -17.33 2.66 -18.15
N GLY A 706 -16.45 3.43 -17.50
CA GLY A 706 -16.46 3.72 -16.08
C GLY A 706 -15.67 2.71 -15.23
N TYR A 707 -14.68 2.01 -15.78
CA TYR A 707 -13.84 1.07 -15.06
C TYR A 707 -12.41 1.58 -14.91
N ALA A 708 -11.80 1.32 -13.75
CA ALA A 708 -10.39 1.61 -13.50
C ALA A 708 -9.74 0.51 -12.65
N VAL A 709 -8.43 0.37 -12.74
CA VAL A 709 -7.63 -0.51 -11.88
C VAL A 709 -6.90 0.35 -10.85
N VAL A 710 -7.19 0.15 -9.58
CA VAL A 710 -6.42 0.71 -8.45
C VAL A 710 -5.31 -0.27 -8.12
N PRO A 711 -4.04 0.04 -8.40
CA PRO A 711 -3.01 -0.95 -8.60
C PRO A 711 -2.52 -1.64 -7.32
N SER A 712 -2.73 -1.07 -6.15
CA SER A 712 -2.22 -1.63 -4.91
C SER A 712 -3.16 -1.36 -3.75
N LEU A 713 -3.50 -2.43 -3.03
CA LEU A 713 -4.24 -2.39 -1.79
C LEU A 713 -3.50 -3.13 -0.69
N THR A 714 -3.70 -2.72 0.54
CA THR A 714 -3.17 -3.44 1.70
C THR A 714 -4.10 -4.60 2.04
N ALA A 715 -3.59 -5.83 1.92
CA ALA A 715 -4.34 -7.03 2.27
C ALA A 715 -4.77 -7.03 3.74
N TYR A 716 -5.94 -7.57 4.02
CA TYR A 716 -6.53 -7.71 5.36
C TYR A 716 -6.74 -6.38 6.09
N ARG A 717 -6.80 -5.26 5.37
CA ARG A 717 -7.00 -3.91 5.89
C ARG A 717 -8.13 -3.21 5.17
N LYS A 718 -8.72 -2.23 5.84
CA LYS A 718 -9.66 -1.31 5.21
C LYS A 718 -8.90 -0.42 4.23
N ASN A 719 -9.33 -0.43 2.99
CA ASN A 719 -8.85 0.47 1.94
C ASN A 719 -10.05 1.28 1.47
N VAL A 720 -9.97 2.60 1.58
CA VAL A 720 -11.01 3.51 1.09
C VAL A 720 -10.61 3.94 -0.32
N ILE A 721 -11.45 3.67 -1.29
CA ILE A 721 -11.29 4.10 -2.68
C ILE A 721 -12.25 5.26 -2.89
N THR A 722 -11.75 6.43 -3.28
CA THR A 722 -12.55 7.66 -3.41
C THR A 722 -12.48 8.16 -4.84
N LEU A 723 -13.65 8.41 -5.43
CA LEU A 723 -13.76 9.08 -6.72
C LEU A 723 -13.66 10.59 -6.54
N ASP A 724 -12.95 11.25 -7.44
CA ASP A 724 -12.87 12.71 -7.47
C ASP A 724 -14.05 13.30 -8.25
N THR A 725 -15.02 13.82 -7.49
CA THR A 725 -16.24 14.39 -8.06
C THR A 725 -15.99 15.64 -8.89
N GLU A 726 -14.88 16.35 -8.69
CA GLU A 726 -14.53 17.52 -9.52
C GLU A 726 -14.12 17.11 -10.94
N SER A 727 -13.68 15.86 -11.12
CA SER A 727 -13.32 15.30 -12.41
C SER A 727 -14.49 14.66 -13.18
N MET A 728 -15.68 14.59 -12.55
CA MET A 728 -16.87 14.03 -13.19
C MET A 728 -17.44 14.97 -14.24
N ALA A 729 -18.03 14.41 -15.29
CA ALA A 729 -18.79 15.18 -16.27
C ALA A 729 -20.03 15.81 -15.63
N ASP A 730 -20.51 16.90 -16.22
CA ASP A 730 -21.66 17.66 -15.72
C ASP A 730 -22.97 16.85 -15.64
N ASP A 731 -23.08 15.78 -16.41
CA ASP A 731 -24.22 14.87 -16.48
C ASP A 731 -24.05 13.61 -15.62
N THR A 732 -22.96 13.53 -14.87
CA THR A 732 -22.62 12.35 -14.04
C THR A 732 -22.67 12.71 -12.57
N ASP A 733 -23.32 11.84 -11.77
CA ASP A 733 -23.36 11.92 -10.31
C ASP A 733 -23.20 10.54 -9.68
N VAL A 734 -22.81 10.48 -8.43
CA VAL A 734 -22.64 9.24 -7.66
C VAL A 734 -23.26 9.36 -6.28
N ASP A 735 -23.90 8.28 -5.80
CA ASP A 735 -24.50 8.27 -4.47
C ASP A 735 -23.48 8.44 -3.34
N GLN A 736 -22.34 7.81 -3.50
CA GLN A 736 -21.23 7.84 -2.53
C GLN A 736 -19.90 8.01 -3.25
N GLN A 737 -19.07 8.95 -2.77
CA GLN A 737 -17.75 9.21 -3.34
C GLN A 737 -16.71 8.16 -2.93
N GLY A 738 -16.86 7.55 -1.76
CA GLY A 738 -15.91 6.59 -1.19
C GLY A 738 -16.51 5.22 -0.97
N GLN A 739 -15.74 4.17 -1.30
CA GLN A 739 -16.06 2.77 -1.04
C GLN A 739 -14.94 2.12 -0.23
N THR A 740 -15.30 1.46 0.87
CA THR A 740 -14.35 0.71 1.70
C THR A 740 -14.32 -0.75 1.25
N VAL A 741 -13.13 -1.22 0.89
CA VAL A 741 -12.88 -2.63 0.53
C VAL A 741 -11.81 -3.25 1.44
N ILE A 742 -11.93 -4.54 1.72
CA ILE A 742 -11.02 -5.26 2.63
C ILE A 742 -10.54 -6.54 1.91
N PRO A 743 -9.55 -6.44 1.03
CA PRO A 743 -9.09 -7.60 0.27
C PRO A 743 -8.41 -8.64 1.17
N GLY A 744 -8.65 -9.92 0.93
CA GLY A 744 -7.79 -11.01 1.36
C GLY A 744 -6.45 -10.99 0.62
N GLY A 745 -5.51 -11.86 1.01
CA GLY A 745 -4.20 -11.98 0.37
C GLY A 745 -4.30 -12.32 -1.12
N GLY A 746 -3.79 -11.45 -1.97
CA GLY A 746 -3.84 -11.63 -3.42
C GLY A 746 -5.23 -11.50 -4.05
N ALA A 747 -6.22 -10.93 -3.35
CA ALA A 747 -7.57 -10.74 -3.86
C ALA A 747 -7.67 -9.59 -4.86
N VAL A 748 -8.57 -9.76 -5.84
CA VAL A 748 -9.01 -8.70 -6.76
C VAL A 748 -10.41 -8.31 -6.36
N VAL A 749 -10.54 -7.21 -5.64
CA VAL A 749 -11.83 -6.75 -5.12
C VAL A 749 -12.47 -5.73 -6.04
N MET A 750 -13.79 -5.55 -5.94
CA MET A 750 -14.52 -4.60 -6.76
C MET A 750 -15.13 -3.50 -5.89
N ALA A 751 -14.78 -2.25 -6.16
CA ALA A 751 -15.41 -1.08 -5.58
C ALA A 751 -16.56 -0.64 -6.49
N ASN A 752 -17.79 -0.91 -6.04
CA ASN A 752 -18.98 -0.64 -6.82
C ASN A 752 -19.58 0.71 -6.45
N TYR A 753 -19.73 1.58 -7.45
CA TYR A 753 -20.38 2.87 -7.31
C TYR A 753 -21.69 2.85 -8.08
N GLN A 754 -22.73 3.36 -7.44
CA GLN A 754 -23.98 3.65 -8.11
C GLN A 754 -23.83 5.01 -8.76
N THR A 755 -24.00 5.04 -10.07
CA THR A 755 -23.84 6.23 -10.89
C THR A 755 -25.17 6.66 -11.47
N HIS A 756 -25.46 7.94 -11.43
CA HIS A 756 -26.62 8.56 -12.05
C HIS A 756 -26.16 9.39 -13.24
N ILE A 757 -26.51 8.92 -14.44
CA ILE A 757 -26.13 9.59 -15.68
C ILE A 757 -27.35 10.20 -16.32
N GLY A 758 -27.31 11.51 -16.56
CA GLY A 758 -28.41 12.24 -17.14
C GLY A 758 -28.40 13.71 -16.76
N ASN A 759 -29.50 14.37 -17.07
CA ASN A 759 -29.59 15.81 -16.84
C ASN A 759 -29.75 16.17 -15.36
N ARG A 760 -29.21 17.30 -14.99
CA ARG A 760 -29.50 17.96 -13.71
C ARG A 760 -30.71 18.86 -13.92
N VAL A 761 -31.80 18.62 -13.20
CA VAL A 761 -33.08 19.28 -13.43
C VAL A 761 -33.66 19.86 -12.14
N LEU A 762 -34.04 21.13 -12.18
CA LEU A 762 -34.87 21.79 -11.18
C LEU A 762 -36.33 21.77 -11.66
N PHE A 763 -37.12 20.89 -11.06
CA PHE A 763 -38.55 20.85 -11.32
C PHE A 763 -39.27 21.88 -10.46
N THR A 764 -40.28 22.58 -11.04
CA THR A 764 -41.21 23.39 -10.30
C THR A 764 -42.58 22.71 -10.43
N LEU A 765 -43.04 22.05 -9.37
CA LEU A 765 -44.17 21.17 -9.37
C LEU A 765 -45.41 21.86 -8.78
N ARG A 766 -46.51 21.82 -9.50
CA ARG A 766 -47.78 22.40 -9.09
C ARG A 766 -48.91 21.39 -9.29
N ASN A 767 -49.95 21.48 -8.49
CA ASN A 767 -51.23 20.84 -8.74
C ASN A 767 -52.31 21.90 -8.98
N ALA A 768 -53.59 21.49 -9.10
CA ALA A 768 -54.71 22.42 -9.30
C ALA A 768 -54.94 23.41 -8.15
N GLN A 769 -54.34 23.17 -7.00
CA GLN A 769 -54.52 23.95 -5.76
C GLN A 769 -53.34 24.91 -5.50
N GLY A 770 -52.25 24.80 -6.23
CA GLY A 770 -51.05 25.60 -6.04
C GLY A 770 -49.73 24.79 -6.16
N PRO A 771 -48.62 25.28 -5.63
CA PRO A 771 -47.38 24.52 -5.53
C PRO A 771 -47.53 23.23 -4.74
N LEU A 772 -46.79 22.16 -5.09
CA LEU A 772 -46.84 20.93 -4.29
C LEU A 772 -46.34 21.17 -2.88
N PRO A 773 -46.83 20.39 -1.90
CA PRO A 773 -46.46 20.58 -0.49
C PRO A 773 -44.96 20.53 -0.24
N PHE A 774 -44.49 21.45 0.60
CA PHE A 774 -43.14 21.39 1.13
C PHE A 774 -42.91 20.08 1.90
N GLY A 775 -41.80 19.43 1.70
CA GLY A 775 -41.49 18.16 2.34
C GLY A 775 -42.03 16.92 1.62
N ALA A 776 -42.74 17.09 0.47
CA ALA A 776 -43.16 15.97 -0.34
C ALA A 776 -41.95 15.25 -0.96
N SER A 777 -42.00 13.93 -1.09
CA SER A 777 -40.97 13.11 -1.72
C SER A 777 -41.26 12.94 -3.20
N ALA A 778 -40.30 13.30 -4.04
CA ALA A 778 -40.38 13.13 -5.48
C ALA A 778 -39.37 12.07 -5.92
N ARG A 779 -39.81 11.10 -6.75
CA ARG A 779 -38.92 10.05 -7.32
C ARG A 779 -39.20 9.83 -8.78
N LEU A 780 -38.13 9.54 -9.55
CA LEU A 780 -38.26 9.12 -10.93
C LEU A 780 -38.89 7.71 -10.99
N VAL A 781 -39.83 7.48 -11.90
CA VAL A 781 -40.40 6.14 -12.15
C VAL A 781 -39.59 5.50 -13.24
N GLU A 782 -38.80 4.45 -12.90
CA GLU A 782 -38.08 3.64 -13.88
C GLU A 782 -38.90 2.43 -14.30
N GLU A 783 -38.82 2.01 -15.56
CA GLU A 783 -39.50 0.83 -16.09
C GLU A 783 -38.89 -0.50 -15.70
N GLU A 784 -37.63 -0.50 -15.22
CA GLU A 784 -36.90 -1.69 -14.74
C GLU A 784 -36.47 -1.55 -13.28
N GLU A 785 -36.63 -2.60 -12.49
CA GLU A 785 -36.25 -2.69 -11.06
C GLU A 785 -34.71 -2.68 -10.83
N SER A 786 -33.97 -1.89 -11.56
CA SER A 786 -32.49 -1.86 -11.41
C SER A 786 -32.02 -0.55 -10.79
N GLY A 787 -31.96 -0.51 -9.47
CA GLY A 787 -31.31 0.57 -8.75
C GLY A 787 -32.19 1.40 -7.84
N ASN A 788 -31.58 2.38 -7.17
CA ASN A 788 -32.28 3.38 -6.38
C ASN A 788 -32.57 4.58 -7.32
N PRO A 789 -33.80 4.77 -7.78
CA PRO A 789 -34.09 5.82 -8.74
C PRO A 789 -33.83 7.21 -8.15
N PRO A 790 -33.38 8.19 -8.96
CA PRO A 790 -33.15 9.56 -8.52
C PRO A 790 -34.35 10.11 -7.78
N GLY A 791 -34.15 10.64 -6.59
CA GLY A 791 -35.20 11.16 -5.72
C GLY A 791 -34.75 12.43 -5.00
N GLY A 792 -35.73 13.22 -4.56
CA GLY A 792 -35.52 14.45 -3.82
C GLY A 792 -36.75 14.90 -3.05
N MET A 793 -36.58 15.93 -2.23
CA MET A 793 -37.67 16.52 -1.46
C MET A 793 -38.12 17.83 -2.09
N VAL A 794 -39.40 18.04 -2.15
CA VAL A 794 -40.00 19.28 -2.63
C VAL A 794 -39.73 20.40 -1.63
N ALA A 795 -39.11 21.47 -2.10
CA ALA A 795 -38.76 22.67 -1.37
C ALA A 795 -39.81 23.76 -1.55
N ASP A 796 -39.51 24.98 -1.11
CA ASP A 796 -40.35 26.18 -1.28
C ASP A 796 -40.70 26.43 -2.75
N GLY A 797 -41.92 26.94 -3.00
CA GLY A 797 -42.44 27.19 -4.34
C GLY A 797 -42.68 25.93 -5.19
N GLY A 798 -42.67 24.72 -4.56
CA GLY A 798 -42.86 23.44 -5.24
C GLY A 798 -41.61 23.00 -6.01
N GLN A 799 -40.45 23.47 -5.65
CA GLN A 799 -39.20 23.15 -6.33
C GLN A 799 -38.62 21.83 -5.84
N VAL A 800 -38.07 21.02 -6.76
CA VAL A 800 -37.26 19.83 -6.43
C VAL A 800 -36.12 19.71 -7.42
N TYR A 801 -34.92 19.50 -6.92
CA TYR A 801 -33.73 19.24 -7.71
C TYR A 801 -33.47 17.74 -7.79
N LEU A 802 -33.25 17.26 -9.03
CA LEU A 802 -32.86 15.87 -9.30
C LEU A 802 -31.67 15.84 -10.25
N SER A 803 -30.75 14.89 -10.03
CA SER A 803 -29.65 14.53 -10.95
C SER A 803 -29.93 13.16 -11.58
N GLY A 804 -29.31 12.90 -12.75
CA GLY A 804 -29.52 11.64 -13.47
C GLY A 804 -30.88 11.53 -14.17
N VAL A 805 -31.48 12.66 -14.51
CA VAL A 805 -32.81 12.69 -15.14
C VAL A 805 -32.71 12.43 -16.66
N PRO A 806 -33.45 11.45 -17.22
CA PRO A 806 -33.45 11.19 -18.64
C PRO A 806 -34.11 12.35 -19.42
N GLN A 807 -34.02 12.33 -20.75
CA GLN A 807 -34.59 13.36 -21.60
C GLN A 807 -36.12 13.45 -21.49
N GLU A 808 -36.78 12.33 -21.27
CA GLU A 808 -38.22 12.19 -20.99
C GLU A 808 -38.47 11.14 -19.93
N GLY A 809 -39.53 11.28 -19.15
CA GLY A 809 -39.87 10.33 -18.10
C GLY A 809 -41.03 10.72 -17.25
N THR A 810 -41.28 9.98 -16.18
CA THR A 810 -42.35 10.20 -15.24
C THR A 810 -41.79 10.42 -13.85
N LEU A 811 -42.20 11.51 -13.21
CA LEU A 811 -41.88 11.81 -11.80
C LEU A 811 -43.09 11.48 -10.94
N ALA A 812 -42.93 10.62 -9.95
CA ALA A 812 -43.93 10.33 -8.93
C ALA A 812 -43.65 11.16 -7.68
N VAL A 813 -44.66 11.85 -7.17
CA VAL A 813 -44.55 12.66 -5.94
C VAL A 813 -45.54 12.16 -4.92
N SER A 814 -45.14 11.99 -3.69
CA SER A 814 -45.94 11.55 -2.58
C SER A 814 -45.74 12.43 -1.34
N TRP A 815 -46.80 12.66 -0.62
CA TRP A 815 -46.79 13.42 0.62
C TRP A 815 -47.90 12.93 1.57
N ILE A 816 -47.77 13.26 2.84
CA ILE A 816 -48.75 12.90 3.87
C ILE A 816 -49.49 14.18 4.34
N VAL A 817 -50.79 14.16 4.33
CA VAL A 817 -51.64 15.22 4.90
C VAL A 817 -52.73 14.56 5.76
N ASN A 818 -52.89 14.98 7.00
CA ASN A 818 -53.84 14.43 7.96
C ASN A 818 -53.77 12.90 8.07
N ASN A 819 -52.57 12.35 8.14
CA ASN A 819 -52.31 10.91 8.21
C ASN A 819 -52.78 10.10 6.98
N GLN A 820 -53.04 10.74 5.88
CA GLN A 820 -53.41 10.12 4.60
C GLN A 820 -52.32 10.37 3.56
N SER A 821 -51.84 9.30 2.93
CA SER A 821 -50.89 9.40 1.82
C SER A 821 -51.59 9.87 0.55
N GLN A 822 -51.08 10.94 -0.01
CA GLN A 822 -51.49 11.47 -1.31
C GLN A 822 -50.34 11.33 -2.30
N SER A 823 -50.64 11.15 -3.57
CA SER A 823 -49.65 11.05 -4.61
C SER A 823 -50.12 11.66 -5.91
N CYS A 824 -49.18 12.11 -6.71
CA CYS A 824 -49.45 12.56 -8.08
C CYS A 824 -48.26 12.17 -8.98
N THR A 825 -48.49 12.24 -10.27
CA THR A 825 -47.49 11.94 -11.30
C THR A 825 -47.37 13.10 -12.30
N LEU A 826 -46.11 13.36 -12.73
CA LEU A 826 -45.80 14.31 -13.77
C LEU A 826 -45.03 13.60 -14.89
N HIS A 827 -45.58 13.64 -16.10
CA HIS A 827 -44.81 13.28 -17.31
C HIS A 827 -44.08 14.52 -17.80
N PHE A 828 -42.78 14.39 -18.04
CA PHE A 828 -41.92 15.49 -18.49
C PHE A 828 -41.15 15.12 -19.75
N HIS A 829 -40.84 16.14 -20.54
CA HIS A 829 -39.90 16.11 -21.65
C HIS A 829 -39.02 17.32 -21.51
N LEU A 830 -37.67 17.09 -21.45
CA LEU A 830 -36.73 18.19 -21.28
C LEU A 830 -36.56 18.95 -22.61
N PRO A 831 -36.49 20.28 -22.60
CA PRO A 831 -36.35 21.05 -23.82
C PRO A 831 -34.98 20.82 -24.45
N ASP A 832 -34.98 20.55 -25.76
CA ASP A 832 -33.78 20.50 -26.63
C ASP A 832 -33.31 21.90 -26.98
N ASN A 833 -32.77 22.66 -26.06
CA ASN A 833 -32.33 24.01 -26.31
C ASN A 833 -30.81 24.13 -26.31
N PRO A 834 -30.12 24.22 -27.49
CA PRO A 834 -28.68 24.32 -27.55
C PRO A 834 -28.10 25.61 -26.99
N GLN A 835 -28.92 26.65 -26.75
CA GLN A 835 -28.48 27.93 -26.17
C GLN A 835 -28.46 27.93 -24.62
N GLN A 836 -29.02 26.94 -23.96
CA GLN A 836 -28.94 26.77 -22.49
C GLN A 836 -27.74 25.93 -22.06
N SER A 837 -26.85 25.57 -22.95
CA SER A 837 -25.63 24.76 -22.65
C SER A 837 -24.62 25.46 -21.74
N LEU A 838 -24.86 26.70 -21.33
CA LEU A 838 -24.06 27.39 -20.31
C LEU A 838 -24.62 27.21 -18.88
N ASN A 839 -25.86 26.72 -18.73
CA ASN A 839 -26.44 26.36 -17.43
C ASN A 839 -26.49 24.84 -17.30
N THR A 840 -25.70 24.28 -16.43
CA THR A 840 -25.64 22.85 -16.13
C THR A 840 -26.95 22.30 -15.55
N VAL A 841 -27.87 23.15 -15.09
CA VAL A 841 -29.18 22.78 -14.51
C VAL A 841 -30.32 23.23 -15.44
N LYS A 842 -31.08 22.25 -15.96
CA LYS A 842 -32.31 22.51 -16.73
C LYS A 842 -33.46 22.80 -15.79
N THR A 843 -34.39 23.65 -16.19
CA THR A 843 -35.61 23.97 -15.42
C THR A 843 -36.86 23.47 -16.13
N VAL A 844 -37.73 22.79 -15.40
CA VAL A 844 -38.99 22.26 -15.91
C VAL A 844 -40.11 22.62 -14.95
N SER A 845 -41.18 23.26 -15.43
CA SER A 845 -42.38 23.50 -14.68
C SER A 845 -43.50 22.58 -15.17
N GLY A 846 -44.19 21.93 -14.25
CA GLY A 846 -45.19 20.95 -14.63
C GLY A 846 -46.37 20.85 -13.66
N LEU A 847 -47.53 20.47 -14.21
CA LEU A 847 -48.74 20.22 -13.44
C LEU A 847 -48.81 18.72 -13.07
N CYS A 848 -48.67 18.42 -11.80
CA CYS A 848 -48.74 17.06 -11.30
C CYS A 848 -50.22 16.59 -11.23
N GLN A 849 -50.49 15.47 -11.88
CA GLN A 849 -51.85 14.90 -11.91
C GLN A 849 -52.06 13.97 -10.71
N THR A 850 -52.97 14.29 -9.85
CA THR A 850 -53.38 13.40 -8.74
C THR A 850 -54.10 12.19 -9.29
N ARG A 851 -53.71 11.01 -8.84
CA ARG A 851 -54.41 9.73 -9.11
C ARG A 851 -55.60 9.59 -8.21
#